data_02eb0d600a09991479fe599fad41baed
#
_entry.id   02eb0d600a09991479fe599fad41baed
#
_cell.length_a   1.000
_cell.length_b   1.000
_cell.length_c   1.000
_cell.angle_alpha   90.00
_cell.angle_beta   90.00
_cell.angle_gamma   90.00
#
_symmetry.space_group_name_H-M   'P 1'
#
loop_
_entity.id
_entity.type
_entity.pdbx_description
1 polymer ?
#
loop_
_entity_poly.entity_id
_entity_poly.type
_entity_poly.pdbx_seq_one_letter_code
_entity_poly.pdbx_strand_id
1 'polypeptide(L)'
;MAAADERDRVAGGRVLERVRAVRWPERRSRELAVITAIFALIVVVAFPKLATGSATFAPNGRLATQSGSSGVDYHYQTPGRAAINDAGGFAWSFEPWVRIVHNAYSDGALPLWNPYTAFGAPLAADIQTAPAEPYYFPLFLHPSQRVWNLVALLRLLVGGVGCYALLRALGASPLAAFAPAVGFMLSATFVLWMHEGSMNLESLTPWLLLAILGMFRRQTTGRFCALAALTTLMCVGGQPEVLIGVTYLAIAWGLYWWIREGRRWRALAETTVAALLGGLVAAPLLWLGLQYVSIGVTEHAHAEGMSRYPLGLAKVVALGDFSQQRMVSLGIVLVALSIAGLAARTTAGVAGMWFMVFAVIVWSLRSFAGLPGGAFGHFPGVHESNLRRYGEVVVPLAGAVLAAGGIQALIRGSRTAAIACTVGVLVPVAIWTAGGVGRGDARTALVFAVLTAAACWAVLRWPWLALGLVVLVFAQFRSLAPTSYTHPYDPFSPRPFAAYLQQHLQPGERVVGSGRILTPNISGAMRIADARANDALYPARWVAYMRTLVGRKTKIPARDADSPFLDAAGVRYLLLLHGAQPSRPGFQLVYRSRRGSHSPDVWRNSHAYPKAWIPRSIIAVPDEAAALRAVGGASGADLRAVSFVEDPTPAMRSAQGAGAATIQHFGWNDLKLRVHATGNATLITSDTVFPGWTATVDGHATPIRPANVAMRAIAVPAGDHTVVFEYEPPQFRYGVLLSLVGVLGILARIIVGRVKGWDQRFEPV
;
A
#
# COMPACT_ATOMS: atom_id res chain seq x y z
N MET A 1 -48.49 -28.75 13.23
CA MET A 1 -47.36 -28.31 12.39
C MET A 1 -47.61 -26.96 11.70
N ALA A 2 -48.77 -26.69 11.13
CA ALA A 2 -49.06 -25.37 10.48
C ALA A 2 -49.06 -24.15 11.41
N ALA A 3 -49.51 -24.28 12.67
CA ALA A 3 -49.59 -23.16 13.60
C ALA A 3 -48.20 -22.73 14.20
N ALA A 4 -47.20 -23.57 14.12
CA ALA A 4 -45.83 -23.23 14.52
C ALA A 4 -45.09 -22.44 13.44
N ASP A 5 -45.36 -22.75 12.17
CA ASP A 5 -44.75 -22.09 11.00
C ASP A 5 -45.30 -20.66 10.84
N GLU A 6 -46.55 -20.40 11.19
CA GLU A 6 -47.17 -19.09 11.14
C GLU A 6 -46.66 -18.17 12.25
N ARG A 7 -46.35 -18.69 13.47
CA ARG A 7 -45.72 -17.92 14.55
C ARG A 7 -44.29 -17.52 14.25
N ASP A 8 -43.55 -18.36 13.59
CA ASP A 8 -42.15 -18.04 13.20
C ASP A 8 -42.10 -17.05 12.02
N ARG A 9 -43.08 -17.09 11.09
CA ARG A 9 -43.24 -16.06 10.03
C ARG A 9 -43.64 -14.72 10.62
N VAL A 10 -44.52 -14.69 11.60
CA VAL A 10 -44.97 -13.46 12.27
C VAL A 10 -43.86 -12.90 13.18
N ALA A 11 -43.10 -13.76 13.84
CA ALA A 11 -41.95 -13.33 14.65
C ALA A 11 -40.82 -12.80 13.75
N GLY A 12 -40.52 -13.46 12.63
CA GLY A 12 -39.55 -13.00 11.63
C GLY A 12 -39.98 -11.68 10.98
N GLY A 13 -41.26 -11.50 10.69
CA GLY A 13 -41.82 -10.24 10.18
C GLY A 13 -41.68 -9.07 11.14
N ARG A 14 -41.99 -9.28 12.43
CA ARG A 14 -41.86 -8.23 13.47
C ARG A 14 -40.40 -7.87 13.80
N VAL A 15 -39.45 -8.82 13.68
CA VAL A 15 -38.02 -8.51 13.79
C VAL A 15 -37.56 -7.68 12.59
N LEU A 16 -38.05 -7.99 11.39
CA LEU A 16 -37.79 -7.20 10.17
C LEU A 16 -38.42 -5.80 10.23
N GLU A 17 -39.60 -5.65 10.78
CA GLU A 17 -40.26 -4.32 11.00
C GLU A 17 -39.47 -3.49 12.05
N ARG A 18 -38.99 -4.06 13.13
CA ARG A 18 -38.15 -3.35 14.11
C ARG A 18 -36.77 -2.96 13.54
N VAL A 19 -36.20 -3.75 12.62
CA VAL A 19 -34.98 -3.39 11.89
C VAL A 19 -35.26 -2.26 10.86
N ARG A 20 -36.49 -2.19 10.29
CA ARG A 20 -36.93 -1.09 9.39
C ARG A 20 -37.04 0.26 10.09
N ALA A 21 -37.32 0.27 11.40
CA ALA A 21 -37.59 1.51 12.17
C ALA A 21 -36.34 2.18 12.75
N VAL A 22 -35.15 1.82 12.36
CA VAL A 22 -33.92 2.50 12.82
C VAL A 22 -33.78 3.83 12.05
N ARG A 23 -34.48 4.87 12.52
CA ARG A 23 -34.19 6.26 12.11
C ARG A 23 -32.77 6.63 12.52
N TRP A 24 -32.02 7.23 11.60
CA TRP A 24 -30.81 7.99 11.93
C TRP A 24 -31.24 9.44 12.26
N PRO A 25 -31.39 9.81 13.52
CA PRO A 25 -31.65 11.17 13.90
C PRO A 25 -30.46 11.76 14.66
N GLU A 26 -30.53 13.02 14.97
CA GLU A 26 -29.54 13.85 15.69
C GLU A 26 -28.90 13.16 16.92
N ARG A 27 -29.61 12.28 17.60
CA ARG A 27 -29.08 11.48 18.71
C ARG A 27 -27.93 10.56 18.32
N ARG A 28 -27.87 10.07 17.08
CA ARG A 28 -26.80 9.17 16.63
C ARG A 28 -25.55 9.91 16.19
N SER A 29 -25.66 11.12 15.67
CA SER A 29 -24.50 11.95 15.40
C SER A 29 -23.79 12.34 16.69
N ARG A 30 -24.54 12.64 17.76
CA ARG A 30 -23.99 12.87 19.11
C ARG A 30 -23.35 11.60 19.68
N GLU A 31 -24.03 10.43 19.55
CA GLU A 31 -23.47 9.14 19.95
C GLU A 31 -22.12 8.90 19.26
N LEU A 32 -22.07 9.09 17.94
CA LEU A 32 -20.85 8.86 17.17
C LEU A 32 -19.72 9.84 17.56
N ALA A 33 -20.04 11.11 17.81
CA ALA A 33 -19.08 12.11 18.29
C ALA A 33 -18.49 11.72 19.66
N VAL A 34 -19.32 11.29 20.60
CA VAL A 34 -18.88 10.82 21.91
C VAL A 34 -17.99 9.57 21.79
N ILE A 35 -18.39 8.60 20.98
CA ILE A 35 -17.61 7.39 20.73
C ILE A 35 -16.27 7.73 20.07
N THR A 36 -16.25 8.66 19.13
CA THR A 36 -15.00 9.11 18.49
C THR A 36 -14.05 9.69 19.53
N ALA A 37 -14.54 10.53 20.44
CA ALA A 37 -13.74 11.10 21.52
C ALA A 37 -13.20 10.01 22.49
N ILE A 38 -14.05 9.04 22.84
CA ILE A 38 -13.65 7.93 23.71
C ILE A 38 -12.59 7.04 23.00
N PHE A 39 -12.79 6.73 21.70
CA PHE A 39 -11.82 5.93 20.94
C PHE A 39 -10.50 6.69 20.75
N ALA A 40 -10.54 7.99 20.53
CA ALA A 40 -9.33 8.82 20.49
C ALA A 40 -8.57 8.75 21.81
N LEU A 41 -9.28 8.82 22.96
CA LEU A 41 -8.67 8.65 24.27
C LEU A 41 -8.08 7.23 24.44
N ILE A 42 -8.79 6.18 24.01
CA ILE A 42 -8.29 4.80 24.06
C ILE A 42 -7.01 4.67 23.24
N VAL A 43 -6.97 5.25 22.02
CA VAL A 43 -5.76 5.24 21.18
C VAL A 43 -4.60 5.96 21.84
N VAL A 44 -4.83 7.14 22.44
CA VAL A 44 -3.78 7.88 23.17
C VAL A 44 -3.27 7.07 24.37
N VAL A 45 -4.15 6.45 25.14
CA VAL A 45 -3.78 5.61 26.28
C VAL A 45 -3.08 4.31 25.84
N ALA A 46 -3.47 3.75 24.70
CA ALA A 46 -2.81 2.57 24.13
C ALA A 46 -1.38 2.88 23.64
N PHE A 47 -1.16 4.05 23.06
CA PHE A 47 0.08 4.46 22.42
C PHE A 47 0.59 5.85 22.90
N PRO A 48 0.80 6.06 24.21
CA PRO A 48 1.08 7.40 24.73
C PRO A 48 2.38 8.00 24.18
N LYS A 49 3.41 7.18 23.99
CA LYS A 49 4.70 7.64 23.45
C LYS A 49 4.61 8.03 21.97
N LEU A 50 3.78 7.34 21.18
CA LEU A 50 3.53 7.69 19.78
C LEU A 50 2.67 8.94 19.67
N ALA A 51 1.63 9.05 20.50
CA ALA A 51 0.71 10.19 20.51
C ALA A 51 1.42 11.50 20.92
N THR A 52 2.34 11.43 21.89
CA THR A 52 3.16 12.60 22.30
C THR A 52 4.33 12.87 21.36
N GLY A 53 4.65 11.96 20.45
CA GLY A 53 5.82 12.05 19.58
C GLY A 53 7.16 11.88 20.31
N SER A 54 7.15 11.38 21.55
CA SER A 54 8.38 11.08 22.30
C SER A 54 9.06 9.79 21.84
N ALA A 55 8.34 8.94 21.09
CA ALA A 55 8.86 7.76 20.43
C ALA A 55 8.21 7.59 19.05
N THR A 56 8.73 6.67 18.26
CA THR A 56 8.19 6.30 16.94
C THR A 56 8.16 4.77 16.78
N PHE A 57 7.22 4.29 15.98
CA PHE A 57 7.19 2.91 15.53
C PHE A 57 8.18 2.65 14.39
N ALA A 58 8.69 3.70 13.74
CA ALA A 58 9.66 3.58 12.66
C ALA A 58 10.86 2.74 13.10
N PRO A 59 11.42 1.89 12.24
CA PRO A 59 12.55 1.05 12.60
C PRO A 59 13.75 1.91 13.01
N ASN A 60 14.57 1.37 13.91
CA ASN A 60 15.75 2.06 14.35
C ASN A 60 16.70 2.37 13.17
N GLY A 61 17.60 3.36 13.35
CA GLY A 61 18.50 3.85 12.31
C GLY A 61 19.36 2.81 11.59
N ARG A 62 19.42 1.57 12.08
CA ARG A 62 20.13 0.48 11.40
C ARG A 62 19.36 -0.06 10.19
N LEU A 63 18.04 -0.07 10.20
CA LEU A 63 17.22 -0.48 9.07
C LEU A 63 17.14 0.61 8.01
N ALA A 64 17.08 1.87 8.44
CA ALA A 64 17.09 3.06 7.57
C ALA A 64 18.53 3.52 7.25
N THR A 65 19.56 2.72 7.50
CA THR A 65 20.94 3.18 7.34
C THR A 65 21.28 3.44 5.88
N GLN A 66 21.74 4.62 5.62
CA GLN A 66 22.40 5.00 4.38
C GLN A 66 23.66 4.15 4.14
N SER A 67 24.22 3.53 5.18
CA SER A 67 25.43 2.72 5.11
C SER A 67 25.19 1.31 4.62
N GLY A 68 23.97 0.76 4.72
CA GLY A 68 23.64 -0.56 4.19
C GLY A 68 24.55 -1.69 4.67
N SER A 69 25.11 -1.58 5.88
CA SER A 69 25.98 -2.63 6.40
C SER A 69 25.27 -3.97 6.32
N SER A 70 25.97 -4.99 5.90
CA SER A 70 25.56 -6.35 5.62
C SER A 70 24.89 -7.11 6.79
N GLY A 71 24.64 -6.46 7.91
CA GLY A 71 24.03 -7.02 9.10
C GLY A 71 22.57 -6.65 9.31
N VAL A 72 21.87 -6.10 8.33
CA VAL A 72 20.43 -5.89 8.43
C VAL A 72 19.71 -7.18 8.05
N ASP A 73 19.82 -8.14 8.91
CA ASP A 73 18.88 -9.22 8.97
C ASP A 73 17.56 -8.67 9.55
N TYR A 74 16.42 -9.04 8.97
CA TYR A 74 15.09 -8.76 9.53
C TYR A 74 14.94 -9.26 10.99
N HIS A 75 15.89 -10.07 11.46
CA HIS A 75 16.00 -10.60 12.81
C HIS A 75 16.67 -9.65 13.82
N TYR A 76 17.28 -8.55 13.37
CA TYR A 76 17.89 -7.55 14.26
C TYR A 76 16.90 -6.54 14.82
N GLN A 77 15.74 -7.01 15.17
CA GLN A 77 14.90 -6.26 16.08
C GLN A 77 15.47 -6.46 17.48
N THR A 78 15.61 -5.36 18.21
CA THR A 78 15.98 -5.35 19.64
C THR A 78 15.31 -6.53 20.36
N PRO A 79 15.97 -7.17 21.35
CA PRO A 79 15.35 -8.20 22.13
C PRO A 79 14.04 -7.69 22.72
N GLY A 80 12.91 -8.09 22.12
CA GLY A 80 11.57 -7.59 22.43
C GLY A 80 10.61 -7.84 21.27
N ARG A 81 9.31 -7.58 21.50
CA ARG A 81 8.29 -7.67 20.44
C ARG A 81 8.46 -6.52 19.48
N ALA A 82 8.58 -6.83 18.20
CA ALA A 82 8.68 -5.82 17.14
C ALA A 82 7.51 -4.83 17.18
N ALA A 83 7.81 -3.55 16.96
CA ALA A 83 6.79 -2.51 16.92
C ALA A 83 5.85 -2.66 15.70
N ILE A 84 6.40 -3.14 14.59
CA ILE A 84 5.69 -3.31 13.31
C ILE A 84 6.18 -4.57 12.59
N ASN A 85 5.33 -5.13 11.75
CA ASN A 85 5.74 -6.12 10.76
C ASN A 85 6.43 -5.42 9.60
N ASP A 86 7.23 -6.18 8.82
CA ASP A 86 7.92 -5.67 7.62
C ASP A 86 8.58 -4.29 7.80
N ALA A 87 9.33 -4.14 8.88
CA ALA A 87 10.06 -2.91 9.17
C ALA A 87 10.98 -2.47 8.01
N GLY A 88 11.45 -3.43 7.20
CA GLY A 88 12.21 -3.16 5.99
C GLY A 88 11.36 -2.50 4.89
N GLY A 89 10.15 -2.97 4.67
CA GLY A 89 9.20 -2.35 3.73
C GLY A 89 8.94 -0.90 4.08
N PHE A 90 8.74 -0.58 5.36
CA PHE A 90 8.62 0.80 5.81
C PHE A 90 9.88 1.62 5.51
N ALA A 91 11.06 1.17 5.99
CA ALA A 91 12.30 1.94 5.91
C ALA A 91 12.83 2.12 4.47
N TRP A 92 12.55 1.16 3.58
CA TRP A 92 13.12 1.17 2.22
C TRP A 92 12.13 1.54 1.12
N SER A 93 10.83 1.61 1.46
CA SER A 93 9.77 1.90 0.50
C SER A 93 8.83 2.99 0.99
N PHE A 94 7.97 2.75 1.98
CA PHE A 94 6.89 3.70 2.34
C PHE A 94 7.41 5.07 2.82
N GLU A 95 8.35 5.10 3.77
CA GLU A 95 8.91 6.36 4.27
C GLU A 95 9.69 7.13 3.19
N PRO A 96 10.57 6.48 2.37
CA PRO A 96 11.20 7.11 1.23
C PRO A 96 10.24 7.59 0.13
N TRP A 97 9.23 6.81 -0.24
CA TRP A 97 8.26 7.22 -1.28
C TRP A 97 7.52 8.49 -0.91
N VAL A 98 7.06 8.58 0.35
CA VAL A 98 6.42 9.80 0.84
C VAL A 98 7.36 10.99 0.76
N ARG A 99 8.65 10.81 1.10
CA ARG A 99 9.65 11.88 0.99
C ARG A 99 9.92 12.27 -0.48
N ILE A 100 9.95 11.30 -1.40
CA ILE A 100 10.11 11.56 -2.85
C ILE A 100 8.91 12.37 -3.37
N VAL A 101 7.69 11.99 -3.02
CA VAL A 101 6.48 12.73 -3.40
C VAL A 101 6.47 14.14 -2.79
N HIS A 102 6.84 14.27 -1.50
CA HIS A 102 7.03 15.58 -0.86
C HIS A 102 8.04 16.44 -1.63
N ASN A 103 9.17 15.87 -2.02
CA ASN A 103 10.20 16.61 -2.78
C ASN A 103 9.65 17.13 -4.11
N ALA A 104 8.88 16.31 -4.84
CA ALA A 104 8.26 16.75 -6.09
C ALA A 104 7.28 17.90 -5.88
N TYR A 105 6.37 17.78 -4.90
CA TYR A 105 5.44 18.85 -4.57
C TYR A 105 6.13 20.11 -4.07
N SER A 106 7.19 19.99 -3.28
CA SER A 106 7.98 21.13 -2.79
C SER A 106 8.70 21.88 -3.90
N ASP A 107 9.05 21.19 -4.99
CA ASP A 107 9.61 21.78 -6.20
C ASP A 107 8.55 22.33 -7.15
N GLY A 108 7.25 22.29 -6.77
CA GLY A 108 6.14 22.74 -7.62
C GLY A 108 5.79 21.78 -8.76
N ALA A 109 6.32 20.56 -8.76
CA ALA A 109 6.10 19.57 -9.81
C ALA A 109 5.01 18.55 -9.40
N LEU A 110 4.22 18.09 -10.40
CA LEU A 110 3.39 16.91 -10.20
C LEU A 110 4.31 15.67 -10.08
N PRO A 111 4.07 14.76 -9.13
CA PRO A 111 4.90 13.57 -8.92
C PRO A 111 4.61 12.47 -9.97
N LEU A 112 4.71 12.79 -11.26
CA LEU A 112 4.41 11.84 -12.35
C LEU A 112 5.60 10.93 -12.64
N TRP A 113 6.81 11.49 -12.62
CA TRP A 113 8.06 10.79 -12.91
C TRP A 113 9.06 10.94 -11.77
N ASN A 114 9.85 9.90 -11.50
CA ASN A 114 10.97 9.92 -10.55
C ASN A 114 12.30 9.82 -11.30
N PRO A 115 13.09 10.89 -11.44
CA PRO A 115 14.37 10.87 -12.12
C PRO A 115 15.50 10.25 -11.30
N TYR A 116 15.28 10.00 -10.00
CA TYR A 116 16.30 9.58 -9.04
C TYR A 116 16.39 8.06 -8.85
N THR A 117 15.48 7.27 -9.45
CA THR A 117 15.45 5.80 -9.31
C THR A 117 15.58 5.15 -10.68
N ALA A 118 16.32 4.07 -10.78
CA ALA A 118 16.58 3.38 -12.04
C ALA A 118 17.27 4.31 -13.06
N PHE A 119 16.85 4.31 -14.29
CA PHE A 119 17.22 5.35 -15.27
C PHE A 119 16.10 6.38 -15.43
N GLY A 120 15.33 6.59 -14.37
CA GLY A 120 14.05 7.24 -14.33
C GLY A 120 12.90 6.24 -14.41
N ALA A 121 11.87 6.42 -13.58
CA ALA A 121 10.71 5.54 -13.50
C ALA A 121 9.41 6.34 -13.24
N PRO A 122 8.24 5.83 -13.70
CA PRO A 122 6.97 6.45 -13.37
C PRO A 122 6.74 6.47 -11.84
N LEU A 123 6.42 7.65 -11.26
CA LEU A 123 6.17 7.79 -9.83
C LEU A 123 4.67 7.61 -9.51
N ALA A 124 3.80 8.41 -10.11
CA ALA A 124 2.35 8.31 -9.84
C ALA A 124 1.72 7.02 -10.38
N ALA A 125 2.29 6.41 -11.41
CA ALA A 125 1.84 5.14 -11.95
C ALA A 125 2.22 3.95 -11.06
N ASP A 126 3.23 4.08 -10.22
CA ASP A 126 3.43 3.16 -9.09
C ASP A 126 2.42 3.49 -8.01
N ILE A 127 1.27 2.79 -8.05
CA ILE A 127 0.11 3.04 -7.19
C ILE A 127 0.50 3.07 -5.71
N GLN A 128 1.53 2.33 -5.30
CA GLN A 128 1.97 2.24 -3.90
C GLN A 128 2.56 3.56 -3.37
N THR A 129 3.02 4.46 -4.22
CA THR A 129 3.50 5.79 -3.82
C THR A 129 2.39 6.72 -3.35
N ALA A 130 1.14 6.44 -3.74
CA ALA A 130 -0.11 7.06 -3.31
C ALA A 130 -0.08 8.60 -3.25
N PRO A 131 0.27 9.31 -4.34
CA PRO A 131 0.51 10.76 -4.30
C PRO A 131 -0.75 11.60 -4.03
N ALA A 132 -1.94 11.02 -4.15
CA ALA A 132 -3.22 11.69 -3.86
C ALA A 132 -3.94 11.12 -2.62
N GLU A 133 -3.26 10.33 -1.79
CA GLU A 133 -3.87 9.74 -0.60
C GLU A 133 -4.01 10.78 0.53
N PRO A 134 -5.24 11.08 1.01
CA PRO A 134 -5.46 12.13 2.02
C PRO A 134 -4.77 11.88 3.36
N TYR A 135 -4.59 10.62 3.78
CA TYR A 135 -3.82 10.32 4.99
C TYR A 135 -2.37 10.79 4.89
N TYR A 136 -1.83 10.88 3.66
CA TYR A 136 -0.44 11.31 3.45
C TYR A 136 -0.29 12.82 3.26
N PHE A 137 -1.37 13.60 3.10
CA PHE A 137 -1.24 15.06 2.95
C PHE A 137 -0.46 15.74 4.07
N PRO A 138 -0.66 15.41 5.36
CA PRO A 138 0.18 15.96 6.42
C PRO A 138 1.67 15.61 6.25
N LEU A 139 1.95 14.42 5.71
CA LEU A 139 3.32 13.95 5.44
C LEU A 139 3.92 14.62 4.21
N PHE A 140 3.09 14.95 3.18
CA PHE A 140 3.57 15.72 2.03
C PHE A 140 3.90 17.16 2.40
N LEU A 141 3.29 17.70 3.45
CA LEU A 141 3.63 19.02 3.98
C LEU A 141 4.83 18.95 4.93
N HIS A 142 4.87 17.95 5.80
CA HIS A 142 5.90 17.79 6.83
C HIS A 142 6.26 16.29 7.04
N PRO A 143 7.16 15.71 6.21
CA PRO A 143 7.50 14.30 6.27
C PRO A 143 8.41 13.99 7.45
N SER A 144 7.81 13.77 8.62
CA SER A 144 8.53 13.40 9.85
C SER A 144 7.93 12.16 10.50
N GLN A 145 8.74 11.44 11.26
CA GLN A 145 8.28 10.24 11.98
C GLN A 145 7.20 10.54 13.01
N ARG A 146 7.15 11.77 13.56
CA ARG A 146 6.06 12.20 14.44
C ARG A 146 4.74 12.31 13.68
N VAL A 147 4.75 12.86 12.48
CA VAL A 147 3.56 12.93 11.63
C VAL A 147 3.14 11.52 11.16
N TRP A 148 4.10 10.63 10.88
CA TRP A 148 3.81 9.23 10.61
C TRP A 148 3.06 8.55 11.77
N ASN A 149 3.51 8.78 13.02
CA ASN A 149 2.79 8.27 14.19
C ASN A 149 1.33 8.75 14.22
N LEU A 150 1.09 10.06 13.99
CA LEU A 150 -0.25 10.63 14.00
C LEU A 150 -1.13 10.03 12.89
N VAL A 151 -0.59 9.86 11.69
CA VAL A 151 -1.29 9.20 10.57
C VAL A 151 -1.66 7.76 10.93
N ALA A 152 -0.73 7.01 11.50
CA ALA A 152 -0.99 5.63 11.92
C ALA A 152 -2.10 5.57 12.99
N LEU A 153 -2.04 6.42 14.02
CA LEU A 153 -3.06 6.50 15.07
C LEU A 153 -4.42 6.95 14.53
N LEU A 154 -4.44 7.86 13.57
CA LEU A 154 -5.67 8.30 12.88
C LEU A 154 -6.33 7.14 12.12
N ARG A 155 -5.55 6.29 11.43
CA ARG A 155 -6.09 5.11 10.75
C ARG A 155 -6.74 4.12 11.72
N LEU A 156 -6.12 3.88 12.89
CA LEU A 156 -6.72 3.06 13.93
C LEU A 156 -8.06 3.65 14.38
N LEU A 157 -8.10 4.95 14.66
CA LEU A 157 -9.30 5.65 15.09
C LEU A 157 -10.41 5.57 14.04
N VAL A 158 -10.11 5.88 12.78
CA VAL A 158 -11.08 5.83 11.66
C VAL A 158 -11.65 4.42 11.50
N GLY A 159 -10.79 3.39 11.52
CA GLY A 159 -11.21 2.00 11.42
C GLY A 159 -12.11 1.58 12.59
N GLY A 160 -11.74 1.93 13.81
CA GLY A 160 -12.52 1.64 15.02
C GLY A 160 -13.89 2.28 15.02
N VAL A 161 -13.96 3.59 14.71
CA VAL A 161 -15.23 4.33 14.62
C VAL A 161 -16.12 3.79 13.50
N GLY A 162 -15.52 3.46 12.35
CA GLY A 162 -16.23 2.83 11.23
C GLY A 162 -16.81 1.47 11.59
N CYS A 163 -16.01 0.63 12.28
CA CYS A 163 -16.47 -0.66 12.78
C CYS A 163 -17.64 -0.49 13.76
N TYR A 164 -17.54 0.42 14.73
CA TYR A 164 -18.65 0.73 15.64
C TYR A 164 -19.92 1.14 14.89
N ALA A 165 -19.79 2.10 13.96
CA ALA A 165 -20.91 2.58 13.17
C ALA A 165 -21.57 1.47 12.34
N LEU A 166 -20.78 0.58 11.74
CA LEU A 166 -21.27 -0.59 11.00
C LEU A 166 -22.02 -1.54 11.93
N LEU A 167 -21.44 -1.91 13.09
CA LEU A 167 -22.10 -2.78 14.08
C LEU A 167 -23.44 -2.21 14.55
N ARG A 168 -23.49 -0.91 14.81
CA ARG A 168 -24.73 -0.18 15.16
C ARG A 168 -25.77 -0.25 14.03
N ALA A 169 -25.31 -0.08 12.79
CA ALA A 169 -26.17 -0.21 11.62
C ALA A 169 -26.68 -1.65 11.42
N LEU A 170 -25.90 -2.65 11.78
CA LEU A 170 -26.31 -4.06 11.73
C LEU A 170 -27.26 -4.47 12.87
N GLY A 171 -27.55 -3.58 13.81
CA GLY A 171 -28.54 -3.79 14.87
C GLY A 171 -27.97 -4.09 16.24
N ALA A 172 -26.67 -4.04 16.43
CA ALA A 172 -26.05 -4.18 17.76
C ALA A 172 -26.42 -2.97 18.66
N SER A 173 -26.68 -3.19 19.94
CA SER A 173 -26.82 -2.10 20.92
C SER A 173 -25.48 -1.37 21.13
N PRO A 174 -25.46 -0.15 21.68
CA PRO A 174 -24.22 0.56 21.98
C PRO A 174 -23.24 -0.27 22.78
N LEU A 175 -23.71 -0.95 23.84
CA LEU A 175 -22.89 -1.83 24.70
C LEU A 175 -22.33 -3.03 23.93
N ALA A 176 -23.14 -3.61 23.03
CA ALA A 176 -22.69 -4.77 22.25
C ALA A 176 -21.71 -4.41 21.13
N ALA A 177 -21.76 -3.18 20.61
CA ALA A 177 -20.87 -2.70 19.54
C ALA A 177 -19.51 -2.21 20.08
N PHE A 178 -19.44 -1.76 21.34
CA PHE A 178 -18.30 -1.01 21.84
C PHE A 178 -17.03 -1.86 21.95
N ALA A 179 -17.06 -2.95 22.72
CA ALA A 179 -15.89 -3.82 22.92
C ALA A 179 -15.36 -4.46 21.63
N PRO A 180 -16.22 -4.99 20.71
CA PRO A 180 -15.76 -5.51 19.44
C PRO A 180 -15.11 -4.47 18.53
N ALA A 181 -15.59 -3.22 18.52
CA ALA A 181 -15.01 -2.14 17.75
C ALA A 181 -13.62 -1.73 18.29
N VAL A 182 -13.44 -1.70 19.61
CA VAL A 182 -12.11 -1.52 20.23
C VAL A 182 -11.18 -2.68 19.86
N GLY A 183 -11.68 -3.90 19.89
CA GLY A 183 -10.90 -5.08 19.53
C GLY A 183 -10.52 -5.11 18.06
N PHE A 184 -11.37 -4.64 17.16
CA PHE A 184 -11.05 -4.44 15.75
C PHE A 184 -9.92 -3.40 15.60
N MET A 185 -10.08 -2.24 16.21
CA MET A 185 -9.11 -1.13 16.18
C MET A 185 -7.73 -1.54 16.71
N LEU A 186 -7.70 -2.34 17.77
CA LEU A 186 -6.47 -2.80 18.43
C LEU A 186 -6.07 -4.23 18.04
N SER A 187 -6.63 -4.79 16.96
CA SER A 187 -6.24 -6.10 16.45
C SER A 187 -4.79 -6.11 15.98
N ALA A 188 -4.18 -7.29 15.96
CA ALA A 188 -2.81 -7.43 15.47
C ALA A 188 -2.65 -6.95 14.03
N THR A 189 -3.63 -7.18 13.17
CA THR A 189 -3.66 -6.66 11.79
C THR A 189 -3.45 -5.15 11.76
N PHE A 190 -4.25 -4.40 12.53
CA PHE A 190 -4.16 -2.95 12.53
C PHE A 190 -2.88 -2.43 13.21
N VAL A 191 -2.47 -3.03 14.32
CA VAL A 191 -1.33 -2.53 15.11
C VAL A 191 0.00 -2.85 14.45
N LEU A 192 0.18 -4.08 13.94
CA LEU A 192 1.46 -4.49 13.34
C LEU A 192 1.67 -3.93 11.93
N TRP A 193 0.59 -3.58 11.24
CA TRP A 193 0.63 -3.00 9.90
C TRP A 193 0.29 -1.51 9.85
N MET A 194 0.22 -0.82 11.03
CA MET A 194 -0.19 0.58 11.12
C MET A 194 0.62 1.54 10.23
N HIS A 195 1.81 1.13 9.80
CA HIS A 195 2.73 1.89 8.96
C HIS A 195 2.48 1.70 7.46
N GLU A 196 1.83 0.62 7.06
CA GLU A 196 1.71 0.22 5.65
C GLU A 196 0.57 0.94 4.92
N GLY A 197 0.70 1.08 3.59
CA GLY A 197 -0.34 1.67 2.73
C GLY A 197 -1.65 0.88 2.73
N SER A 198 -1.62 -0.42 3.02
CA SER A 198 -2.82 -1.26 3.18
C SER A 198 -3.80 -0.68 4.20
N MET A 199 -3.30 -0.07 5.27
CA MET A 199 -4.13 0.53 6.32
C MET A 199 -4.96 1.73 5.85
N ASN A 200 -4.58 2.40 4.75
CA ASN A 200 -5.41 3.44 4.15
C ASN A 200 -6.78 2.87 3.74
N LEU A 201 -6.77 1.69 3.13
CA LEU A 201 -7.98 1.03 2.64
C LEU A 201 -8.67 0.24 3.74
N GLU A 202 -7.91 -0.49 4.54
CA GLU A 202 -8.47 -1.36 5.57
C GLU A 202 -9.22 -0.57 6.65
N SER A 203 -8.73 0.61 7.03
CA SER A 203 -9.41 1.53 7.95
C SER A 203 -10.73 2.07 7.39
N LEU A 204 -10.84 2.21 6.08
CA LEU A 204 -12.05 2.68 5.39
C LEU A 204 -13.03 1.54 5.06
N THR A 205 -12.61 0.28 5.11
CA THR A 205 -13.45 -0.87 4.75
C THR A 205 -14.77 -0.93 5.53
N PRO A 206 -14.83 -0.75 6.87
CA PRO A 206 -16.10 -0.71 7.59
C PRO A 206 -17.03 0.42 7.13
N TRP A 207 -16.49 1.57 6.75
CA TRP A 207 -17.24 2.70 6.22
C TRP A 207 -17.82 2.43 4.84
N LEU A 208 -17.04 1.75 3.97
CA LEU A 208 -17.51 1.33 2.66
C LEU A 208 -18.68 0.37 2.77
N LEU A 209 -18.56 -0.66 3.62
CA LEU A 209 -19.64 -1.62 3.86
C LEU A 209 -20.89 -0.93 4.48
N LEU A 210 -20.70 0.04 5.37
CA LEU A 210 -21.77 0.85 5.93
C LEU A 210 -22.45 1.71 4.87
N ALA A 211 -21.70 2.35 3.97
CA ALA A 211 -22.25 3.17 2.90
C ALA A 211 -23.08 2.32 1.92
N ILE A 212 -22.58 1.15 1.52
CA ILE A 212 -23.32 0.20 0.68
C ILE A 212 -24.62 -0.23 1.36
N LEU A 213 -24.56 -0.69 2.62
CA LEU A 213 -25.74 -1.03 3.41
C LEU A 213 -26.75 0.13 3.46
N GLY A 214 -26.22 1.36 3.66
CA GLY A 214 -27.00 2.58 3.68
C GLY A 214 -27.80 2.80 2.39
N MET A 215 -27.19 2.55 1.23
CA MET A 215 -27.83 2.71 -0.08
C MET A 215 -28.98 1.72 -0.28
N PHE A 216 -28.84 0.46 0.15
CA PHE A 216 -29.93 -0.52 0.06
C PHE A 216 -31.10 -0.19 0.99
N ARG A 217 -30.85 0.41 2.14
CA ARG A 217 -31.92 0.79 3.07
C ARG A 217 -32.65 2.08 2.68
N ARG A 218 -31.91 3.09 2.23
CA ARG A 218 -32.47 4.37 1.82
C ARG A 218 -31.53 5.09 0.87
N GLN A 219 -31.96 5.34 -0.35
CA GLN A 219 -31.21 6.08 -1.37
C GLN A 219 -31.35 7.58 -1.12
N THR A 220 -30.41 8.16 -0.35
CA THR A 220 -30.33 9.62 -0.17
C THR A 220 -29.11 10.18 -0.90
N THR A 221 -29.18 11.45 -1.27
CA THR A 221 -28.06 12.16 -1.91
C THR A 221 -26.79 12.09 -1.06
N GLY A 222 -26.89 12.28 0.26
CA GLY A 222 -25.74 12.19 1.17
C GLY A 222 -25.08 10.81 1.17
N ARG A 223 -25.87 9.73 1.15
CA ARG A 223 -25.32 8.35 1.10
C ARG A 223 -24.68 8.02 -0.25
N PHE A 224 -25.29 8.52 -1.32
CA PHE A 224 -24.71 8.40 -2.66
C PHE A 224 -23.33 9.08 -2.74
N CYS A 225 -23.25 10.34 -2.29
CA CYS A 225 -21.98 11.07 -2.26
C CYS A 225 -20.95 10.41 -1.33
N ALA A 226 -21.38 9.91 -0.17
CA ALA A 226 -20.49 9.21 0.76
C ALA A 226 -19.90 7.92 0.14
N LEU A 227 -20.74 7.14 -0.58
CA LEU A 227 -20.26 5.95 -1.27
C LEU A 227 -19.30 6.31 -2.41
N ALA A 228 -19.62 7.30 -3.23
CA ALA A 228 -18.74 7.78 -4.29
C ALA A 228 -17.38 8.25 -3.73
N ALA A 229 -17.40 9.08 -2.68
CA ALA A 229 -16.20 9.58 -2.02
C ALA A 229 -15.35 8.44 -1.43
N LEU A 230 -15.99 7.49 -0.71
CA LEU A 230 -15.27 6.32 -0.16
C LEU A 230 -14.66 5.47 -1.28
N THR A 231 -15.36 5.27 -2.39
CA THR A 231 -14.79 4.54 -3.54
C THR A 231 -13.58 5.28 -4.12
N THR A 232 -13.66 6.61 -4.26
CA THR A 232 -12.49 7.41 -4.69
C THR A 232 -11.31 7.21 -3.73
N LEU A 233 -11.54 7.35 -2.42
CA LEU A 233 -10.50 7.17 -1.40
C LEU A 233 -9.88 5.77 -1.44
N MET A 234 -10.70 4.72 -1.63
CA MET A 234 -10.21 3.36 -1.80
C MET A 234 -9.29 3.23 -3.03
N CYS A 235 -9.68 3.86 -4.15
CA CYS A 235 -8.94 3.79 -5.41
C CYS A 235 -7.58 4.51 -5.35
N VAL A 236 -7.46 5.57 -4.56
CA VAL A 236 -6.18 6.32 -4.41
C VAL A 236 -5.34 5.87 -3.22
N GLY A 237 -5.81 4.91 -2.45
CA GLY A 237 -5.24 4.50 -1.16
C GLY A 237 -3.87 3.83 -1.20
N GLY A 238 -3.33 3.52 -2.38
CA GLY A 238 -1.94 3.10 -2.53
C GLY A 238 -1.64 1.61 -2.34
N GLN A 239 -2.67 0.74 -2.28
CA GLN A 239 -2.43 -0.71 -2.15
C GLN A 239 -3.37 -1.50 -3.07
N PRO A 240 -2.94 -1.83 -4.29
CA PRO A 240 -3.80 -2.45 -5.30
C PRO A 240 -4.33 -3.82 -4.87
N GLU A 241 -3.55 -4.63 -4.17
CA GLU A 241 -3.98 -5.95 -3.71
C GLU A 241 -5.14 -5.87 -2.70
N VAL A 242 -5.07 -4.91 -1.76
CA VAL A 242 -6.17 -4.67 -0.81
C VAL A 242 -7.38 -4.12 -1.53
N LEU A 243 -7.19 -3.21 -2.50
CA LEU A 243 -8.29 -2.67 -3.31
C LEU A 243 -9.06 -3.78 -4.03
N ILE A 244 -8.35 -4.73 -4.66
CA ILE A 244 -8.95 -5.89 -5.33
C ILE A 244 -9.75 -6.71 -4.32
N GLY A 245 -9.16 -7.09 -3.19
CA GLY A 245 -9.81 -7.90 -2.16
C GLY A 245 -11.06 -7.22 -1.57
N VAL A 246 -10.95 -5.93 -1.24
CA VAL A 246 -12.08 -5.15 -0.70
C VAL A 246 -13.16 -4.92 -1.75
N THR A 247 -12.81 -4.77 -3.02
CA THR A 247 -13.78 -4.65 -4.12
C THR A 247 -14.64 -5.92 -4.24
N TYR A 248 -14.03 -7.10 -4.21
CA TYR A 248 -14.79 -8.36 -4.20
C TYR A 248 -15.69 -8.50 -2.95
N LEU A 249 -15.17 -8.13 -1.78
CA LEU A 249 -15.97 -8.08 -0.55
C LEU A 249 -17.16 -7.12 -0.68
N ALA A 250 -16.94 -5.93 -1.23
CA ALA A 250 -17.96 -4.90 -1.42
C ALA A 250 -19.05 -5.36 -2.41
N ILE A 251 -18.68 -5.98 -3.52
CA ILE A 251 -19.62 -6.56 -4.49
C ILE A 251 -20.45 -7.65 -3.82
N ALA A 252 -19.82 -8.61 -3.15
CA ALA A 252 -20.52 -9.69 -2.46
C ALA A 252 -21.45 -9.15 -1.35
N TRP A 253 -21.01 -8.14 -0.60
CA TRP A 253 -21.81 -7.45 0.41
C TRP A 253 -23.00 -6.74 -0.19
N GLY A 254 -22.83 -6.04 -1.32
CA GLY A 254 -23.89 -5.38 -2.06
C GLY A 254 -24.94 -6.37 -2.56
N LEU A 255 -24.51 -7.48 -3.15
CA LEU A 255 -25.40 -8.55 -3.62
C LEU A 255 -26.16 -9.22 -2.46
N TYR A 256 -25.49 -9.46 -1.33
CA TYR A 256 -26.15 -9.99 -0.13
C TYR A 256 -27.28 -9.06 0.34
N TRP A 257 -27.05 -7.75 0.44
CA TRP A 257 -28.07 -6.80 0.86
C TRP A 257 -29.12 -6.56 -0.20
N TRP A 258 -28.77 -6.61 -1.49
CA TRP A 258 -29.76 -6.57 -2.57
C TRP A 258 -30.77 -7.71 -2.44
N ILE A 259 -30.32 -8.93 -2.18
CA ILE A 259 -31.20 -10.09 -1.98
C ILE A 259 -32.05 -9.91 -0.70
N ARG A 260 -31.43 -9.51 0.38
CA ARG A 260 -32.07 -9.35 1.72
C ARG A 260 -33.11 -8.26 1.77
N GLU A 261 -32.92 -7.16 1.05
CA GLU A 261 -33.84 -6.01 1.00
C GLU A 261 -34.86 -6.10 -0.15
N GLY A 262 -35.12 -7.29 -0.66
CA GLY A 262 -36.20 -7.59 -1.61
C GLY A 262 -35.87 -7.26 -3.07
N ARG A 263 -34.59 -7.41 -3.47
CA ARG A 263 -34.12 -7.31 -4.88
C ARG A 263 -34.44 -5.98 -5.56
N ARG A 264 -34.26 -4.89 -4.85
CA ARG A 264 -34.55 -3.52 -5.36
C ARG A 264 -33.51 -3.10 -6.40
N TRP A 265 -33.83 -3.28 -7.68
CA TRP A 265 -32.93 -2.96 -8.80
C TRP A 265 -32.45 -1.51 -8.82
N ARG A 266 -33.35 -0.58 -8.44
CA ARG A 266 -32.96 0.83 -8.32
C ARG A 266 -31.86 1.05 -7.29
N ALA A 267 -31.94 0.43 -6.13
CA ALA A 267 -30.90 0.54 -5.10
C ALA A 267 -29.58 -0.03 -5.59
N LEU A 268 -29.60 -1.17 -6.29
CA LEU A 268 -28.42 -1.75 -6.90
C LEU A 268 -27.83 -0.81 -7.95
N ALA A 269 -28.64 -0.29 -8.86
CA ALA A 269 -28.20 0.63 -9.90
C ALA A 269 -27.57 1.91 -9.31
N GLU A 270 -28.24 2.57 -8.34
CA GLU A 270 -27.71 3.77 -7.70
C GLU A 270 -26.42 3.50 -6.90
N THR A 271 -26.30 2.32 -6.26
CA THR A 271 -25.07 1.89 -5.58
C THR A 271 -23.93 1.69 -6.59
N THR A 272 -24.21 1.01 -7.70
CA THR A 272 -23.23 0.80 -8.77
C THR A 272 -22.79 2.12 -9.41
N VAL A 273 -23.76 3.01 -9.73
CA VAL A 273 -23.45 4.32 -10.30
C VAL A 273 -22.61 5.16 -9.34
N ALA A 274 -22.91 5.18 -8.04
CA ALA A 274 -22.11 5.90 -7.06
C ALA A 274 -20.67 5.37 -7.01
N ALA A 275 -20.49 4.04 -7.01
CA ALA A 275 -19.17 3.43 -7.03
C ALA A 275 -18.40 3.73 -8.33
N LEU A 276 -19.07 3.62 -9.49
CA LEU A 276 -18.46 3.93 -10.78
C LEU A 276 -18.04 5.40 -10.88
N LEU A 277 -18.89 6.34 -10.47
CA LEU A 277 -18.55 7.77 -10.46
C LEU A 277 -17.36 8.05 -9.51
N GLY A 278 -17.34 7.40 -8.33
CA GLY A 278 -16.19 7.50 -7.42
C GLY A 278 -14.90 6.94 -8.05
N GLY A 279 -14.98 5.81 -8.75
CA GLY A 279 -13.87 5.25 -9.51
C GLY A 279 -13.39 6.18 -10.65
N LEU A 280 -14.32 6.83 -11.36
CA LEU A 280 -13.98 7.82 -12.38
C LEU A 280 -13.25 9.04 -11.80
N VAL A 281 -13.59 9.49 -10.60
CA VAL A 281 -12.84 10.57 -9.93
C VAL A 281 -11.37 10.18 -9.71
N ALA A 282 -11.08 8.93 -9.44
CA ALA A 282 -9.72 8.41 -9.27
C ALA A 282 -9.01 8.02 -10.60
N ALA A 283 -9.68 8.18 -11.74
CA ALA A 283 -9.18 7.71 -13.04
C ALA A 283 -7.79 8.22 -13.43
N PRO A 284 -7.34 9.46 -13.08
CA PRO A 284 -5.99 9.91 -13.43
C PRO A 284 -4.89 8.99 -12.93
N LEU A 285 -5.01 8.50 -11.69
CA LEU A 285 -4.03 7.60 -11.09
C LEU A 285 -4.27 6.13 -11.45
N LEU A 286 -5.54 5.70 -11.45
CA LEU A 286 -5.89 4.32 -11.81
C LEU A 286 -5.46 3.96 -13.23
N TRP A 287 -5.67 4.85 -14.20
CA TRP A 287 -5.30 4.57 -15.59
C TRP A 287 -3.79 4.52 -15.77
N LEU A 288 -3.05 5.43 -15.14
CA LEU A 288 -1.58 5.37 -15.12
C LEU A 288 -1.09 4.04 -14.53
N GLY A 289 -1.65 3.62 -13.39
CA GLY A 289 -1.28 2.37 -12.73
C GLY A 289 -1.59 1.15 -13.59
N LEU A 290 -2.79 1.08 -14.20
CA LEU A 290 -3.16 -0.01 -15.10
C LEU A 290 -2.23 -0.10 -16.32
N GLN A 291 -1.86 1.04 -16.92
CA GLN A 291 -0.88 1.07 -17.98
C GLN A 291 0.47 0.54 -17.50
N TYR A 292 0.94 1.00 -16.34
CA TYR A 292 2.25 0.58 -15.84
C TYR A 292 2.29 -0.92 -15.54
N VAL A 293 1.22 -1.48 -14.96
CA VAL A 293 1.10 -2.94 -14.74
C VAL A 293 1.15 -3.70 -16.06
N SER A 294 0.54 -3.18 -17.13
CA SER A 294 0.49 -3.87 -18.43
C SER A 294 1.82 -3.91 -19.19
N ILE A 295 2.71 -2.95 -18.94
CA ILE A 295 4.01 -2.82 -19.66
C ILE A 295 5.21 -2.91 -18.72
N GLY A 296 4.99 -3.05 -17.43
CA GLY A 296 6.03 -3.19 -16.41
C GLY A 296 6.30 -4.65 -16.06
N VAL A 297 7.29 -4.84 -15.21
CA VAL A 297 7.63 -6.14 -14.61
C VAL A 297 7.38 -6.07 -13.11
N THR A 298 6.47 -6.93 -12.61
CA THR A 298 6.24 -7.08 -11.19
C THR A 298 6.97 -8.31 -10.64
N GLU A 299 7.50 -8.20 -9.42
CA GLU A 299 8.03 -9.36 -8.69
C GLU A 299 6.94 -10.17 -8.00
N HIS A 300 5.75 -9.60 -7.83
CA HIS A 300 4.64 -10.24 -7.14
C HIS A 300 3.98 -11.35 -7.97
N ALA A 301 4.01 -11.26 -9.31
CA ALA A 301 3.42 -12.28 -10.21
C ALA A 301 4.08 -13.66 -10.11
N HIS A 302 5.29 -13.75 -9.54
CA HIS A 302 6.02 -15.01 -9.39
C HIS A 302 5.97 -15.59 -7.97
N ALA A 303 5.19 -15.01 -7.07
CA ALA A 303 5.05 -15.48 -5.70
C ALA A 303 4.24 -16.79 -5.56
N GLU A 304 3.80 -17.39 -6.67
CA GLU A 304 3.14 -18.71 -6.66
C GLU A 304 4.02 -19.83 -6.09
N GLY A 305 5.35 -19.67 -6.10
CA GLY A 305 6.30 -20.60 -5.52
C GLY A 305 6.65 -20.36 -4.05
N MET A 306 6.21 -19.25 -3.46
CA MET A 306 6.48 -18.99 -2.04
C MET A 306 5.59 -19.85 -1.16
N SER A 307 6.26 -20.83 -0.60
CA SER A 307 5.89 -21.77 0.44
C SER A 307 4.46 -21.65 0.98
N ARG A 308 3.72 -22.72 0.85
CA ARG A 308 2.59 -23.05 1.70
C ARG A 308 2.96 -22.64 3.12
N TYR A 309 2.42 -21.53 3.61
CA TYR A 309 2.49 -21.25 5.03
C TYR A 309 1.74 -22.41 5.70
N PRO A 310 2.42 -23.30 6.42
CA PRO A 310 1.77 -24.38 7.14
C PRO A 310 1.19 -23.82 8.44
N LEU A 311 0.54 -22.67 8.33
CA LEU A 311 -0.25 -22.11 9.41
C LEU A 311 -1.60 -22.78 9.34
N GLY A 312 -1.72 -23.92 10.01
CA GLY A 312 -3.02 -24.47 10.30
C GLY A 312 -3.94 -23.37 10.81
N LEU A 313 -5.22 -23.40 10.44
CA LEU A 313 -6.29 -22.48 10.87
C LEU A 313 -6.21 -22.18 12.39
N ALA A 314 -5.76 -23.14 13.16
CA ALA A 314 -5.43 -23.07 14.55
C ALA A 314 -4.47 -21.95 14.96
N LYS A 315 -3.42 -21.69 14.19
CA LYS A 315 -2.45 -20.63 14.47
C LYS A 315 -2.96 -19.23 14.11
N VAL A 316 -3.92 -19.16 13.20
CA VAL A 316 -4.56 -17.89 12.80
C VAL A 316 -5.57 -17.42 13.84
N VAL A 317 -6.34 -18.34 14.37
CA VAL A 317 -7.38 -18.07 15.39
C VAL A 317 -6.75 -17.91 16.77
N ALA A 318 -5.64 -18.58 16.98
CA ALA A 318 -4.96 -18.54 18.25
C ALA A 318 -4.16 -17.25 18.38
N LEU A 319 -4.67 -16.27 19.07
CA LEU A 319 -3.94 -16.05 20.23
C LEU A 319 -3.06 -14.86 20.33
N GLY A 320 -3.42 -13.74 19.87
CA GLY A 320 -2.78 -12.52 20.35
C GLY A 320 -1.23 -12.51 20.35
N ASP A 321 -0.61 -13.42 19.60
CA ASP A 321 0.82 -13.40 19.40
C ASP A 321 1.14 -12.40 18.31
N PHE A 322 1.62 -11.24 18.70
CA PHE A 322 2.14 -10.19 17.83
C PHE A 322 3.54 -10.57 17.26
N SER A 323 3.87 -11.86 17.12
CA SER A 323 5.08 -12.27 16.42
C SER A 323 4.90 -12.04 14.91
N GLN A 324 5.99 -11.72 14.23
CA GLN A 324 6.07 -11.34 12.81
C GLN A 324 5.41 -12.30 11.81
N GLN A 325 5.08 -13.52 12.23
CA GLN A 325 4.52 -14.54 11.34
C GLN A 325 3.02 -14.76 11.48
N ARG A 326 2.32 -13.99 12.35
CA ARG A 326 0.92 -14.24 12.70
C ARG A 326 0.09 -12.98 12.50
N MET A 327 -0.27 -12.75 11.26
CA MET A 327 -0.89 -11.51 10.78
C MET A 327 -2.34 -11.32 11.19
N VAL A 328 -3.00 -12.35 11.71
CA VAL A 328 -4.44 -12.31 12.01
C VAL A 328 -4.69 -12.81 13.42
N SER A 329 -4.71 -11.92 14.37
CA SER A 329 -5.10 -12.27 15.74
C SER A 329 -6.25 -11.40 16.21
N LEU A 330 -7.34 -12.06 16.58
CA LEU A 330 -8.50 -11.44 17.23
C LEU A 330 -8.32 -11.34 18.76
N GLY A 331 -7.40 -12.11 19.31
CA GLY A 331 -7.29 -12.30 20.74
C GLY A 331 -8.38 -13.22 21.33
N ILE A 332 -8.09 -13.80 22.47
CA ILE A 332 -8.96 -14.80 23.14
C ILE A 332 -10.35 -14.25 23.43
N VAL A 333 -10.41 -12.98 23.88
CA VAL A 333 -11.66 -12.33 24.25
C VAL A 333 -12.63 -12.28 23.08
N LEU A 334 -12.17 -11.78 21.92
CA LEU A 334 -13.02 -11.67 20.73
C LEU A 334 -13.35 -13.02 20.10
N VAL A 335 -12.42 -13.99 20.13
CA VAL A 335 -12.67 -15.34 19.63
C VAL A 335 -13.78 -16.00 20.44
N ALA A 336 -13.70 -15.97 21.77
CA ALA A 336 -14.71 -16.54 22.63
C ALA A 336 -16.09 -15.90 22.44
N LEU A 337 -16.13 -14.57 22.32
CA LEU A 337 -17.37 -13.84 22.06
C LEU A 337 -17.92 -14.12 20.65
N SER A 338 -17.05 -14.35 19.67
CA SER A 338 -17.47 -14.75 18.32
C SER A 338 -18.13 -16.12 18.30
N ILE A 339 -17.58 -17.09 19.05
CA ILE A 339 -18.18 -18.42 19.23
C ILE A 339 -19.52 -18.31 19.94
N ALA A 340 -19.63 -17.44 20.96
CA ALA A 340 -20.91 -17.14 21.61
C ALA A 340 -21.95 -16.58 20.64
N GLY A 341 -21.52 -15.70 19.70
CA GLY A 341 -22.39 -15.14 18.66
C GLY A 341 -22.87 -16.21 17.68
N LEU A 342 -22.02 -17.12 17.27
CA LEU A 342 -22.38 -18.25 16.40
C LEU A 342 -23.39 -19.18 17.06
N ALA A 343 -23.16 -19.54 18.32
CA ALA A 343 -24.05 -20.45 19.08
C ALA A 343 -25.42 -19.83 19.33
N ALA A 344 -25.48 -18.50 19.56
CA ALA A 344 -26.71 -17.77 19.84
C ALA A 344 -27.38 -17.19 18.58
N ARG A 345 -27.18 -17.79 17.44
CA ARG A 345 -27.58 -17.33 16.11
C ARG A 345 -29.03 -16.81 15.97
N THR A 346 -29.97 -17.37 16.73
CA THR A 346 -31.38 -16.97 16.69
C THR A 346 -31.66 -15.76 17.58
N THR A 347 -30.82 -15.46 18.57
CA THR A 347 -31.03 -14.40 19.56
C THR A 347 -30.06 -13.22 19.39
N ALA A 348 -28.99 -13.39 18.60
CA ALA A 348 -27.98 -12.36 18.43
C ALA A 348 -28.50 -11.10 17.76
N GLY A 349 -29.40 -11.24 16.80
CA GLY A 349 -30.10 -10.11 16.17
C GLY A 349 -29.19 -9.15 15.36
N VAL A 350 -27.94 -9.55 15.09
CA VAL A 350 -26.99 -8.78 14.28
C VAL A 350 -27.06 -9.28 12.85
N ALA A 351 -27.59 -8.44 11.98
CA ALA A 351 -27.71 -8.74 10.56
C ALA A 351 -26.32 -8.85 9.92
N GLY A 352 -26.19 -9.66 8.89
CA GLY A 352 -24.93 -9.84 8.16
C GLY A 352 -23.92 -10.79 8.83
N MET A 353 -24.20 -11.31 10.01
CA MET A 353 -23.31 -12.22 10.73
C MET A 353 -22.93 -13.44 9.89
N TRP A 354 -23.89 -14.09 9.24
CA TRP A 354 -23.63 -15.26 8.40
C TRP A 354 -22.89 -14.92 7.12
N PHE A 355 -23.08 -13.72 6.58
CA PHE A 355 -22.27 -13.25 5.47
C PHE A 355 -20.79 -13.14 5.87
N MET A 356 -20.50 -12.62 7.08
CA MET A 356 -19.13 -12.52 7.56
C MET A 356 -18.47 -13.89 7.81
N VAL A 357 -19.24 -14.88 8.28
CA VAL A 357 -18.76 -16.29 8.37
C VAL A 357 -18.37 -16.80 6.98
N PHE A 358 -19.25 -16.60 5.98
CA PHE A 358 -18.97 -16.99 4.61
C PHE A 358 -17.72 -16.28 4.07
N ALA A 359 -17.59 -14.98 4.27
CA ALA A 359 -16.41 -14.20 3.82
C ALA A 359 -15.12 -14.73 4.44
N VAL A 360 -15.11 -15.07 5.74
CA VAL A 360 -13.94 -15.69 6.40
C VAL A 360 -13.65 -17.07 5.84
N ILE A 361 -14.67 -17.89 5.58
CA ILE A 361 -14.49 -19.22 4.97
C ILE A 361 -13.83 -19.08 3.60
N VAL A 362 -14.36 -18.20 2.74
CA VAL A 362 -13.80 -17.96 1.39
C VAL A 362 -12.36 -17.47 1.48
N TRP A 363 -12.09 -16.50 2.36
CA TRP A 363 -10.73 -15.98 2.58
C TRP A 363 -9.79 -17.08 3.09
N SER A 364 -10.25 -17.90 4.05
CA SER A 364 -9.47 -18.99 4.63
C SER A 364 -9.14 -20.07 3.60
N LEU A 365 -10.15 -20.50 2.81
CA LEU A 365 -9.95 -21.48 1.75
C LEU A 365 -8.92 -20.99 0.73
N ARG A 366 -8.99 -19.71 0.35
CA ARG A 366 -8.01 -19.12 -0.54
C ARG A 366 -6.61 -19.07 0.08
N SER A 367 -6.51 -18.60 1.33
CA SER A 367 -5.21 -18.33 1.95
C SER A 367 -4.46 -19.59 2.40
N PHE A 368 -5.20 -20.65 2.83
CA PHE A 368 -4.61 -21.82 3.48
C PHE A 368 -4.78 -23.12 2.73
N ALA A 369 -5.86 -23.32 2.00
CA ALA A 369 -6.11 -24.57 1.30
C ALA A 369 -5.38 -24.68 -0.05
N GLY A 370 -4.70 -23.62 -0.46
CA GLY A 370 -4.03 -23.60 -1.76
C GLY A 370 -5.00 -23.82 -2.91
N LEU A 371 -6.30 -23.56 -2.69
CA LEU A 371 -7.33 -23.62 -3.73
C LEU A 371 -7.09 -22.45 -4.69
N PRO A 372 -6.26 -22.68 -5.62
CA PRO A 372 -5.95 -21.59 -6.32
C PRO A 372 -5.82 -21.51 -7.63
N GLY A 373 -5.21 -22.27 -8.08
CA GLY A 373 -4.79 -22.28 -9.45
C GLY A 373 -5.95 -22.46 -10.45
N GLY A 374 -7.06 -22.98 -9.98
CA GLY A 374 -8.20 -23.25 -10.83
C GLY A 374 -9.12 -22.05 -11.04
N ALA A 375 -10.23 -22.01 -10.32
CA ALA A 375 -11.31 -21.05 -10.59
C ALA A 375 -11.03 -19.61 -10.13
N PHE A 376 -10.36 -19.42 -8.99
CA PHE A 376 -10.11 -18.08 -8.45
C PHE A 376 -8.95 -17.34 -9.12
N GLY A 377 -7.99 -18.05 -9.71
CA GLY A 377 -6.87 -17.44 -10.45
C GLY A 377 -7.31 -16.68 -11.70
N HIS A 378 -8.49 -17.02 -12.26
CA HIS A 378 -9.02 -16.35 -13.44
C HIS A 378 -9.80 -15.05 -13.14
N PHE A 379 -10.00 -14.71 -11.86
CA PHE A 379 -10.63 -13.43 -11.52
C PHE A 379 -9.67 -12.26 -11.81
N PRO A 380 -10.16 -11.16 -12.39
CA PRO A 380 -9.34 -10.00 -12.73
C PRO A 380 -8.51 -9.49 -11.55
N GLY A 381 -7.21 -9.30 -11.77
CA GLY A 381 -6.27 -8.79 -10.79
C GLY A 381 -5.84 -9.81 -9.72
N VAL A 382 -6.40 -11.03 -9.69
CA VAL A 382 -6.05 -12.03 -8.69
C VAL A 382 -4.76 -12.75 -9.02
N HIS A 383 -4.51 -12.99 -10.30
CA HIS A 383 -3.29 -13.65 -10.78
C HIS A 383 -2.05 -12.78 -10.57
N GLU A 384 -2.20 -11.47 -10.78
CA GLU A 384 -1.12 -10.47 -10.69
C GLU A 384 -0.88 -9.97 -9.26
N SER A 385 -1.65 -10.45 -8.28
CA SER A 385 -1.62 -9.93 -6.93
C SER A 385 -1.23 -10.97 -5.88
N ASN A 386 -0.52 -10.52 -4.84
CA ASN A 386 -0.23 -11.33 -3.66
C ASN A 386 -1.37 -11.25 -2.63
N LEU A 387 -2.60 -11.62 -3.03
CA LEU A 387 -3.78 -11.60 -2.15
C LEU A 387 -3.64 -12.51 -0.92
N ARG A 388 -2.63 -13.39 -0.86
CA ARG A 388 -2.34 -14.19 0.35
C ARG A 388 -1.87 -13.32 1.50
N ARG A 389 -1.14 -12.24 1.19
CA ARG A 389 -0.59 -11.30 2.17
C ARG A 389 -1.59 -10.19 2.53
N TYR A 390 -2.51 -9.86 1.61
CA TYR A 390 -3.39 -8.71 1.71
C TYR A 390 -4.87 -9.14 1.72
N GLY A 391 -5.72 -8.44 2.44
CA GLY A 391 -7.15 -8.76 2.60
C GLY A 391 -7.50 -9.36 3.96
N GLU A 392 -6.60 -9.27 4.90
CA GLU A 392 -6.73 -9.80 6.27
C GLU A 392 -7.79 -9.07 7.08
N VAL A 393 -8.17 -7.85 6.70
CA VAL A 393 -9.20 -7.04 7.37
C VAL A 393 -10.56 -7.76 7.50
N VAL A 394 -10.84 -8.71 6.61
CA VAL A 394 -12.07 -9.52 6.66
C VAL A 394 -12.17 -10.28 7.97
N VAL A 395 -11.08 -10.81 8.50
CA VAL A 395 -11.09 -11.65 9.72
C VAL A 395 -11.37 -10.84 10.99
N PRO A 396 -10.64 -9.75 11.29
CA PRO A 396 -10.97 -8.94 12.47
C PRO A 396 -12.34 -8.28 12.36
N LEU A 397 -12.78 -7.92 11.15
CA LEU A 397 -14.11 -7.34 10.95
C LEU A 397 -15.22 -8.37 11.19
N ALA A 398 -15.05 -9.59 10.67
CA ALA A 398 -15.98 -10.68 10.91
C ALA A 398 -16.02 -11.05 12.41
N GLY A 399 -14.85 -11.15 13.05
CA GLY A 399 -14.74 -11.36 14.48
C GLY A 399 -15.50 -10.29 15.28
N ALA A 400 -15.37 -9.03 14.91
CA ALA A 400 -16.11 -7.94 15.56
C ALA A 400 -17.63 -8.08 15.39
N VAL A 401 -18.11 -8.43 14.17
CA VAL A 401 -19.56 -8.65 13.91
C VAL A 401 -20.09 -9.82 14.72
N LEU A 402 -19.37 -10.95 14.75
CA LEU A 402 -19.74 -12.13 15.50
C LEU A 402 -19.71 -11.88 17.03
N ALA A 403 -18.67 -11.23 17.52
CA ALA A 403 -18.53 -10.89 18.94
C ALA A 403 -19.65 -9.92 19.40
N ALA A 404 -20.03 -8.94 18.56
CA ALA A 404 -21.17 -8.08 18.83
C ALA A 404 -22.48 -8.88 18.93
N GLY A 405 -22.66 -9.89 18.10
CA GLY A 405 -23.75 -10.86 18.20
C GLY A 405 -23.74 -11.61 19.52
N GLY A 406 -22.57 -12.09 19.96
CA GLY A 406 -22.38 -12.79 21.23
C GLY A 406 -22.71 -11.91 22.42
N ILE A 407 -22.17 -10.69 22.49
CA ILE A 407 -22.46 -9.73 23.56
C ILE A 407 -23.96 -9.36 23.58
N GLN A 408 -24.56 -9.15 22.39
CA GLN A 408 -25.97 -8.84 22.28
C GLN A 408 -26.84 -9.98 22.82
N ALA A 409 -26.45 -11.24 22.57
CA ALA A 409 -27.15 -12.41 23.12
C ALA A 409 -26.99 -12.51 24.65
N LEU A 410 -25.80 -12.24 25.18
CA LEU A 410 -25.55 -12.20 26.62
C LEU A 410 -26.41 -11.12 27.32
N ILE A 411 -26.45 -9.91 26.76
CA ILE A 411 -27.28 -8.80 27.27
C ILE A 411 -28.77 -9.18 27.28
N ARG A 412 -29.21 -10.02 26.35
CA ARG A 412 -30.58 -10.56 26.29
C ARG A 412 -30.83 -11.77 27.18
N GLY A 413 -29.84 -12.19 28.00
CA GLY A 413 -29.96 -13.28 28.94
C GLY A 413 -29.73 -14.68 28.37
N SER A 414 -29.06 -14.81 27.21
CA SER A 414 -28.80 -16.12 26.59
C SER A 414 -27.76 -16.94 27.35
N ARG A 415 -28.20 -17.96 28.08
CA ARG A 415 -27.29 -18.92 28.70
C ARG A 415 -26.47 -19.73 27.69
N THR A 416 -27.07 -20.03 26.52
CA THR A 416 -26.34 -20.73 25.44
C THR A 416 -25.13 -19.90 24.98
N ALA A 417 -25.24 -18.59 24.89
CA ALA A 417 -24.12 -17.72 24.57
C ALA A 417 -23.01 -17.76 25.64
N ALA A 418 -23.40 -17.78 26.95
CA ALA A 418 -22.42 -17.87 28.03
C ALA A 418 -21.69 -19.21 28.06
N ILE A 419 -22.43 -20.32 27.89
CA ILE A 419 -21.85 -21.67 27.82
C ILE A 419 -20.90 -21.74 26.58
N ALA A 420 -21.35 -21.27 25.43
CA ALA A 420 -20.53 -21.27 24.21
C ALA A 420 -19.29 -20.40 24.35
N CYS A 421 -19.37 -19.26 25.03
CA CYS A 421 -18.19 -18.46 25.37
C CYS A 421 -17.23 -19.24 26.27
N THR A 422 -17.74 -19.88 27.34
CA THR A 422 -16.93 -20.67 28.27
C THR A 422 -16.23 -21.85 27.58
N VAL A 423 -16.92 -22.56 26.68
CA VAL A 423 -16.32 -23.61 25.86
C VAL A 423 -15.36 -23.01 24.83
N GLY A 424 -15.73 -21.88 24.23
CA GLY A 424 -14.97 -21.20 23.21
C GLY A 424 -13.61 -20.69 23.68
N VAL A 425 -13.43 -20.33 24.94
CA VAL A 425 -12.12 -19.98 25.51
C VAL A 425 -11.17 -21.17 25.62
N LEU A 426 -11.68 -22.39 25.70
CA LEU A 426 -10.84 -23.58 25.72
C LEU A 426 -10.19 -23.90 24.40
N VAL A 427 -10.82 -23.53 23.27
CA VAL A 427 -10.31 -23.78 21.93
C VAL A 427 -8.97 -23.06 21.70
N PRO A 428 -8.86 -21.74 21.89
CA PRO A 428 -7.58 -21.06 21.83
C PRO A 428 -6.52 -21.64 22.80
N VAL A 429 -6.90 -21.93 24.02
CA VAL A 429 -5.97 -22.48 25.04
C VAL A 429 -5.45 -23.86 24.61
N ALA A 430 -6.33 -24.76 24.13
CA ALA A 430 -5.94 -26.07 23.64
C ALA A 430 -4.99 -25.98 22.45
N ILE A 431 -5.27 -25.09 21.51
CA ILE A 431 -4.41 -24.84 20.34
C ILE A 431 -3.01 -24.33 20.77
N TRP A 432 -2.96 -23.51 21.80
CA TRP A 432 -1.72 -22.98 22.36
C TRP A 432 -0.87 -24.06 23.03
N THR A 433 -1.49 -24.85 23.86
CA THR A 433 -0.80 -25.93 24.56
C THR A 433 -0.26 -26.99 23.60
N ALA A 434 -1.03 -27.31 22.54
CA ALA A 434 -0.60 -28.24 21.49
C ALA A 434 0.47 -27.66 20.54
N GLY A 435 0.55 -26.33 20.42
CA GLY A 435 1.47 -25.65 19.49
C GLY A 435 2.87 -25.36 20.02
N GLY A 436 3.22 -25.79 21.22
CA GLY A 436 4.57 -25.61 21.81
C GLY A 436 4.90 -24.15 22.16
N VAL A 437 3.92 -23.33 22.49
CA VAL A 437 4.11 -21.93 22.88
C VAL A 437 4.68 -21.84 24.31
N GLY A 438 5.53 -20.82 24.54
CA GLY A 438 6.22 -20.63 25.81
C GLY A 438 5.28 -20.58 27.02
N ARG A 439 5.73 -21.12 28.15
CA ARG A 439 4.93 -21.24 29.39
C ARG A 439 4.37 -19.92 29.93
N GLY A 440 5.06 -18.79 29.70
CA GLY A 440 4.60 -17.46 30.12
C GLY A 440 3.37 -16.98 29.35
N ASP A 441 3.35 -17.22 28.08
CA ASP A 441 2.23 -16.82 27.21
C ASP A 441 0.99 -17.70 27.46
N ALA A 442 1.18 -18.99 27.76
CA ALA A 442 0.11 -19.90 28.10
C ALA A 442 -0.62 -19.48 29.42
N ARG A 443 0.11 -19.01 30.42
CA ARG A 443 -0.48 -18.48 31.66
C ARG A 443 -1.32 -17.21 31.39
N THR A 444 -0.79 -16.30 30.62
CA THR A 444 -1.51 -15.07 30.22
C THR A 444 -2.79 -15.41 29.48
N ALA A 445 -2.74 -16.35 28.54
CA ALA A 445 -3.91 -16.84 27.83
C ALA A 445 -4.97 -17.43 28.73
N LEU A 446 -4.56 -18.28 29.67
CA LEU A 446 -5.47 -18.91 30.62
C LEU A 446 -6.16 -17.85 31.49
N VAL A 447 -5.43 -16.85 31.99
CA VAL A 447 -5.99 -15.75 32.77
C VAL A 447 -7.08 -15.00 31.93
N PHE A 448 -6.80 -14.62 30.72
CA PHE A 448 -7.80 -13.97 29.89
C PHE A 448 -8.98 -14.88 29.52
N ALA A 449 -8.75 -16.18 29.36
CA ALA A 449 -9.81 -17.16 29.14
C ALA A 449 -10.76 -17.21 30.31
N VAL A 450 -10.24 -17.36 31.51
CA VAL A 450 -11.03 -17.43 32.76
C VAL A 450 -11.79 -16.12 32.99
N LEU A 451 -11.10 -14.98 32.88
CA LEU A 451 -11.73 -13.66 33.07
C LEU A 451 -12.84 -13.41 32.04
N THR A 452 -12.64 -13.84 30.78
CA THR A 452 -13.66 -13.68 29.72
C THR A 452 -14.88 -14.53 30.00
N ALA A 453 -14.69 -15.81 30.41
CA ALA A 453 -15.80 -16.68 30.80
C ALA A 453 -16.57 -16.08 31.99
N ALA A 454 -15.87 -15.67 33.04
CA ALA A 454 -16.48 -15.04 34.20
C ALA A 454 -17.26 -13.76 33.85
N ALA A 455 -16.68 -12.90 33.02
CA ALA A 455 -17.34 -11.68 32.52
C ALA A 455 -18.62 -12.01 31.73
N CYS A 456 -18.61 -13.04 30.86
CA CYS A 456 -19.80 -13.45 30.12
C CYS A 456 -20.95 -13.89 31.05
N TRP A 457 -20.66 -14.64 32.12
CA TRP A 457 -21.65 -15.00 33.12
C TRP A 457 -22.14 -13.79 33.94
N ALA A 458 -21.25 -12.86 34.26
CA ALA A 458 -21.59 -11.62 34.93
C ALA A 458 -22.52 -10.73 34.09
N VAL A 459 -22.28 -10.62 32.77
CA VAL A 459 -23.13 -9.87 31.84
C VAL A 459 -24.58 -10.42 31.79
N LEU A 460 -24.78 -11.73 31.93
CA LEU A 460 -26.13 -12.30 32.03
C LEU A 460 -26.93 -11.72 33.21
N ARG A 461 -26.25 -11.46 34.31
CA ARG A 461 -26.88 -10.96 35.55
C ARG A 461 -26.96 -9.43 35.54
N TRP A 462 -25.92 -8.77 34.99
CA TRP A 462 -25.76 -7.33 34.99
C TRP A 462 -25.29 -6.87 33.61
N PRO A 463 -26.23 -6.55 32.68
CA PRO A 463 -25.89 -6.22 31.28
C PRO A 463 -24.91 -5.07 31.11
N TRP A 464 -24.86 -4.12 32.05
CA TRP A 464 -23.92 -2.99 32.01
C TRP A 464 -22.45 -3.43 32.15
N LEU A 465 -22.20 -4.60 32.73
CA LEU A 465 -20.85 -5.18 32.81
C LEU A 465 -20.27 -5.57 31.45
N ALA A 466 -21.05 -5.51 30.39
CA ALA A 466 -20.52 -5.59 29.02
C ALA A 466 -19.43 -4.52 28.75
N LEU A 467 -19.46 -3.39 29.45
CA LEU A 467 -18.36 -2.40 29.42
C LEU A 467 -17.03 -2.99 29.98
N GLY A 468 -17.11 -3.92 30.95
CA GLY A 468 -15.92 -4.59 31.45
C GLY A 468 -15.18 -5.44 30.41
N LEU A 469 -15.88 -5.90 29.37
CA LEU A 469 -15.25 -6.61 28.25
C LEU A 469 -14.27 -5.72 27.48
N VAL A 470 -14.50 -4.40 27.46
CA VAL A 470 -13.57 -3.43 26.87
C VAL A 470 -12.25 -3.42 27.62
N VAL A 471 -12.34 -3.47 28.96
CA VAL A 471 -11.16 -3.52 29.83
C VAL A 471 -10.36 -4.80 29.55
N LEU A 472 -11.04 -5.93 29.37
CA LEU A 472 -10.38 -7.19 29.04
C LEU A 472 -9.72 -7.15 27.66
N VAL A 473 -10.40 -6.63 26.64
CA VAL A 473 -9.83 -6.45 25.30
C VAL A 473 -8.60 -5.54 25.36
N PHE A 474 -8.69 -4.41 26.06
CA PHE A 474 -7.59 -3.47 26.21
C PHE A 474 -6.43 -4.07 27.02
N ALA A 475 -6.70 -4.76 28.13
CA ALA A 475 -5.69 -5.42 28.94
C ALA A 475 -4.97 -6.53 28.15
N GLN A 476 -5.71 -7.32 27.39
CA GLN A 476 -5.15 -8.32 26.50
C GLN A 476 -4.23 -7.66 25.44
N PHE A 477 -4.70 -6.59 24.81
CA PHE A 477 -3.87 -5.81 23.88
C PHE A 477 -2.57 -5.34 24.57
N ARG A 478 -2.67 -4.73 25.74
CA ARG A 478 -1.49 -4.21 26.49
C ARG A 478 -0.50 -5.30 26.88
N SER A 479 -0.98 -6.50 27.20
CA SER A 479 -0.11 -7.64 27.54
C SER A 479 0.64 -8.22 26.35
N LEU A 480 0.11 -8.01 25.14
CA LEU A 480 0.59 -8.63 23.90
C LEU A 480 1.18 -7.62 22.92
N ALA A 481 0.84 -6.33 23.04
CA ALA A 481 1.28 -5.29 22.14
C ALA A 481 2.81 -5.12 22.12
N PRO A 482 3.37 -4.76 20.98
CA PRO A 482 4.80 -4.42 20.89
C PRO A 482 5.12 -3.22 21.78
N THR A 483 6.30 -3.27 22.41
CA THR A 483 6.78 -2.22 23.32
C THR A 483 8.06 -1.55 22.84
N SER A 484 8.65 -2.08 21.77
CA SER A 484 9.95 -1.64 21.25
C SER A 484 9.78 -0.46 20.31
N TYR A 485 9.54 0.72 20.87
CA TYR A 485 9.56 1.99 20.14
C TYR A 485 10.92 2.66 20.27
N THR A 486 11.33 3.38 19.21
CA THR A 486 12.60 4.12 19.16
C THR A 486 12.36 5.62 19.31
N HIS A 487 13.42 6.40 19.54
CA HIS A 487 13.32 7.87 19.47
C HIS A 487 13.14 8.30 18.01
N PRO A 488 12.32 9.32 17.73
CA PRO A 488 12.19 9.88 16.40
C PRO A 488 13.53 10.44 15.91
N TYR A 489 13.85 10.20 14.66
CA TYR A 489 15.04 10.69 13.97
C TYR A 489 14.69 10.99 12.51
N ASP A 490 15.55 11.75 11.81
CA ASP A 490 15.41 11.94 10.37
C ASP A 490 16.31 10.94 9.64
N PRO A 491 15.75 9.87 9.00
CA PRO A 491 16.54 8.89 8.29
C PRO A 491 17.19 9.45 7.00
N PHE A 492 16.74 10.61 6.53
CA PHE A 492 17.25 11.30 5.33
C PHE A 492 18.26 12.41 5.67
N SER A 493 18.56 12.64 6.97
CA SER A 493 19.68 13.50 7.36
C SER A 493 20.99 12.92 6.78
N PRO A 494 21.71 13.66 5.91
CA PRO A 494 22.81 13.11 5.16
C PRO A 494 23.99 12.75 6.06
N ARG A 495 24.47 11.53 5.99
CA ARG A 495 25.76 11.12 6.54
C ARG A 495 26.89 11.74 5.71
N PRO A 496 28.14 11.83 6.26
CA PRO A 496 29.22 12.52 5.57
C PRO A 496 29.46 12.08 4.13
N PHE A 497 29.38 10.78 3.82
CA PHE A 497 29.52 10.29 2.45
C PHE A 497 28.36 10.70 1.54
N ALA A 498 27.14 10.73 2.09
CA ALA A 498 25.95 11.16 1.33
C ALA A 498 25.94 12.68 1.12
N ALA A 499 26.36 13.46 2.11
CA ALA A 499 26.61 14.90 1.96
C ALA A 499 27.67 15.18 0.90
N TYR A 500 28.76 14.38 0.87
CA TYR A 500 29.77 14.47 -0.18
C TYR A 500 29.13 14.24 -1.56
N LEU A 501 28.30 13.21 -1.73
CA LEU A 501 27.61 12.93 -2.99
C LEU A 501 26.69 14.08 -3.40
N GLN A 502 25.87 14.60 -2.48
CA GLN A 502 24.96 15.73 -2.76
C GLN A 502 25.71 17.01 -3.23
N GLN A 503 26.93 17.20 -2.77
CA GLN A 503 27.76 18.35 -3.16
C GLN A 503 28.51 18.18 -4.49
N HIS A 504 28.75 16.94 -4.92
CA HIS A 504 29.63 16.66 -6.05
C HIS A 504 28.92 16.01 -7.26
N LEU A 505 27.73 15.39 -7.04
CA LEU A 505 26.95 14.87 -8.16
C LEU A 505 26.40 16.00 -9.03
N GLN A 506 26.67 15.92 -10.32
CA GLN A 506 26.09 16.81 -11.31
C GLN A 506 24.68 16.31 -11.71
N PRO A 507 23.77 17.21 -12.15
CA PRO A 507 22.47 16.81 -12.66
C PRO A 507 22.58 15.68 -13.69
N GLY A 508 21.77 14.63 -13.49
CA GLY A 508 21.76 13.47 -14.40
C GLY A 508 22.84 12.42 -14.17
N GLU A 509 23.86 12.67 -13.33
CA GLU A 509 24.79 11.65 -12.88
C GLU A 509 24.15 10.74 -11.85
N ARG A 510 24.60 9.49 -11.75
CA ARG A 510 24.04 8.47 -10.88
C ARG A 510 25.11 7.85 -9.98
N VAL A 511 24.63 7.26 -8.89
CA VAL A 511 25.43 6.40 -8.04
C VAL A 511 25.01 4.94 -8.19
N VAL A 512 25.87 4.02 -7.74
CA VAL A 512 25.52 2.64 -7.46
C VAL A 512 26.17 2.20 -6.15
N GLY A 513 25.41 1.63 -5.24
CA GLY A 513 25.93 1.05 -4.01
C GLY A 513 26.03 -0.48 -4.11
N SER A 514 27.12 -1.05 -3.67
CA SER A 514 27.25 -2.51 -3.56
C SER A 514 26.29 -3.05 -2.50
N GLY A 515 25.60 -4.13 -2.84
CA GLY A 515 24.67 -4.80 -1.95
C GLY A 515 23.50 -3.89 -1.51
N ARG A 516 23.42 -3.61 -0.22
CA ARG A 516 22.39 -2.73 0.37
C ARG A 516 22.90 -1.33 0.72
N ILE A 517 24.12 -0.97 0.32
CA ILE A 517 24.66 0.36 0.57
C ILE A 517 23.79 1.38 -0.14
N LEU A 518 23.31 2.37 0.60
CA LEU A 518 22.42 3.45 0.11
C LEU A 518 21.28 2.88 -0.75
N THR A 519 20.28 2.29 -0.12
CA THR A 519 19.15 1.67 -0.82
C THR A 519 18.48 2.66 -1.78
N PRO A 520 18.08 2.25 -3.00
CA PRO A 520 17.67 3.17 -4.08
C PRO A 520 16.61 4.20 -3.72
N ASN A 521 15.56 3.80 -3.00
CA ASN A 521 14.51 4.76 -2.62
C ASN A 521 14.98 5.75 -1.55
N ILE A 522 15.90 5.32 -0.65
CA ILE A 522 16.52 6.24 0.32
C ILE A 522 17.39 7.26 -0.43
N SER A 523 18.16 6.83 -1.43
CA SER A 523 18.95 7.74 -2.25
C SER A 523 18.07 8.74 -3.00
N GLY A 524 16.96 8.27 -3.60
CA GLY A 524 15.98 9.11 -4.28
C GLY A 524 15.33 10.15 -3.36
N ALA A 525 14.96 9.76 -2.13
CA ALA A 525 14.45 10.65 -1.10
C ALA A 525 15.46 11.76 -0.70
N MET A 526 16.75 11.47 -0.84
CA MET A 526 17.86 12.41 -0.63
C MET A 526 18.26 13.18 -1.91
N ARG A 527 17.53 13.01 -3.01
CA ARG A 527 17.85 13.58 -4.35
C ARG A 527 19.20 13.10 -4.90
N ILE A 528 19.63 11.91 -4.53
CA ILE A 528 20.81 11.22 -5.07
C ILE A 528 20.29 10.18 -6.06
N ALA A 529 20.53 10.37 -7.35
CA ALA A 529 20.06 9.45 -8.36
C ALA A 529 20.85 8.12 -8.30
N ASP A 530 20.13 7.00 -8.23
CA ASP A 530 20.69 5.64 -8.18
C ASP A 530 20.30 4.87 -9.44
N ALA A 531 21.26 4.16 -10.01
CA ALA A 531 21.00 3.33 -11.19
C ALA A 531 20.15 2.09 -10.87
N ARG A 532 20.04 1.72 -9.61
CA ARG A 532 19.22 0.60 -9.10
C ARG A 532 17.80 1.09 -8.79
N ALA A 533 16.89 0.14 -8.51
CA ALA A 533 15.54 0.39 -8.01
C ALA A 533 15.14 -0.65 -6.95
N ASN A 534 14.17 -0.29 -6.09
CA ASN A 534 13.63 -1.18 -5.06
C ASN A 534 12.12 -0.94 -4.91
N ASP A 535 11.38 -1.23 -5.97
CA ASP A 535 9.93 -1.05 -6.08
C ASP A 535 9.23 -2.40 -6.34
N ALA A 536 7.91 -2.44 -6.24
CA ALA A 536 7.14 -3.63 -6.59
C ALA A 536 6.97 -3.78 -8.11
N LEU A 537 7.04 -2.67 -8.85
CA LEU A 537 6.84 -2.59 -10.29
C LEU A 537 8.00 -1.81 -10.94
N TYR A 538 8.51 -2.32 -12.05
CA TYR A 538 9.68 -1.77 -12.73
C TYR A 538 9.43 -1.58 -14.21
N PRO A 539 10.06 -0.57 -14.86
CA PRO A 539 10.07 -0.47 -16.32
C PRO A 539 10.72 -1.72 -16.95
N ALA A 540 10.01 -2.41 -17.85
CA ALA A 540 10.44 -3.70 -18.39
C ALA A 540 11.83 -3.63 -19.05
N ARG A 541 12.08 -2.60 -19.87
CA ARG A 541 13.36 -2.42 -20.56
C ARG A 541 14.53 -2.17 -19.62
N TRP A 542 14.31 -1.43 -18.54
CA TRP A 542 15.32 -1.26 -17.50
C TRP A 542 15.63 -2.59 -16.80
N VAL A 543 14.60 -3.40 -16.52
CA VAL A 543 14.79 -4.75 -15.96
C VAL A 543 15.58 -5.63 -16.91
N ALA A 544 15.26 -5.61 -18.20
CA ALA A 544 15.98 -6.37 -19.22
C ALA A 544 17.46 -5.96 -19.27
N TYR A 545 17.73 -4.65 -19.29
CA TYR A 545 19.09 -4.11 -19.23
C TYR A 545 19.85 -4.58 -17.98
N MET A 546 19.28 -4.35 -16.81
CA MET A 546 19.96 -4.65 -15.54
C MET A 546 20.16 -6.14 -15.29
N ARG A 547 19.16 -6.99 -15.61
CA ARG A 547 19.27 -8.44 -15.39
C ARG A 547 20.23 -9.11 -16.36
N THR A 548 20.21 -8.70 -17.62
CA THR A 548 20.99 -9.36 -18.68
C THR A 548 22.43 -8.83 -18.73
N LEU A 549 22.63 -7.52 -18.58
CA LEU A 549 23.94 -6.91 -18.80
C LEU A 549 24.72 -6.68 -17.50
N VAL A 550 24.01 -6.37 -16.40
CA VAL A 550 24.65 -6.14 -15.09
C VAL A 550 24.53 -7.36 -14.17
N GLY A 551 23.56 -8.25 -14.42
CA GLY A 551 23.31 -9.46 -13.65
C GLY A 551 22.36 -9.29 -12.47
N ARG A 552 22.09 -8.07 -11.99
CA ARG A 552 21.20 -7.78 -10.85
C ARG A 552 20.59 -6.39 -10.99
N LYS A 553 19.38 -6.19 -10.43
CA LYS A 553 18.67 -4.90 -10.49
C LYS A 553 18.71 -4.10 -9.17
N THR A 554 18.66 -4.74 -8.00
CA THR A 554 18.55 -4.06 -6.72
C THR A 554 19.79 -4.22 -5.85
N LYS A 555 20.18 -5.46 -5.58
CA LYS A 555 21.34 -5.77 -4.71
C LYS A 555 22.51 -6.22 -5.58
N ILE A 556 23.24 -5.26 -6.12
CA ILE A 556 24.38 -5.52 -7.00
C ILE A 556 25.58 -5.93 -6.13
N PRO A 557 26.17 -7.13 -6.31
CA PRO A 557 27.39 -7.52 -5.62
C PRO A 557 28.56 -6.57 -5.94
N ALA A 558 29.56 -6.49 -5.07
CA ALA A 558 30.70 -5.60 -5.28
C ALA A 558 31.42 -5.85 -6.62
N ARG A 559 31.53 -7.13 -7.02
CA ARG A 559 32.16 -7.56 -8.27
C ARG A 559 31.42 -7.12 -9.55
N ASP A 560 30.11 -6.80 -9.45
CA ASP A 560 29.26 -6.41 -10.57
C ASP A 560 28.95 -4.90 -10.54
N ALA A 561 29.34 -4.22 -9.45
CA ALA A 561 28.99 -2.81 -9.22
C ALA A 561 29.84 -1.86 -10.08
N ASP A 562 30.96 -2.31 -10.61
CA ASP A 562 31.81 -1.58 -11.56
C ASP A 562 31.65 -2.08 -13.01
N SER A 563 30.53 -2.73 -13.33
CA SER A 563 30.19 -3.19 -14.69
C SER A 563 30.31 -2.06 -15.71
N PRO A 564 30.93 -2.29 -16.88
CA PRO A 564 31.03 -1.28 -17.94
C PRO A 564 29.66 -0.82 -18.49
N PHE A 565 28.61 -1.64 -18.35
CA PHE A 565 27.25 -1.24 -18.70
C PHE A 565 26.68 -0.15 -17.77
N LEU A 566 27.19 -0.05 -16.53
CA LEU A 566 26.84 1.04 -15.63
C LEU A 566 27.50 2.37 -16.02
N ASP A 567 28.59 2.35 -16.81
CA ASP A 567 29.19 3.57 -17.36
C ASP A 567 28.23 4.27 -18.30
N ALA A 568 27.60 3.52 -19.21
CA ALA A 568 26.58 4.03 -20.14
C ALA A 568 25.31 4.52 -19.41
N ALA A 569 25.02 3.97 -18.24
CA ALA A 569 23.95 4.46 -17.37
C ALA A 569 24.29 5.77 -16.65
N GLY A 570 25.48 6.33 -16.84
CA GLY A 570 25.94 7.56 -16.20
C GLY A 570 26.29 7.39 -14.72
N VAL A 571 26.72 6.18 -14.30
CA VAL A 571 27.13 5.92 -12.92
C VAL A 571 28.49 6.53 -12.65
N ARG A 572 28.47 7.71 -12.03
CA ARG A 572 29.67 8.52 -11.72
C ARG A 572 30.33 8.09 -10.41
N TYR A 573 29.56 7.61 -9.44
CA TYR A 573 30.13 7.19 -8.15
C TYR A 573 29.68 5.79 -7.77
N LEU A 574 30.69 5.02 -7.32
CA LEU A 574 30.52 3.67 -6.81
C LEU A 574 30.73 3.68 -5.30
N LEU A 575 29.80 3.08 -4.57
CA LEU A 575 29.85 2.96 -3.10
C LEU A 575 30.19 1.53 -2.73
N LEU A 576 31.35 1.33 -2.12
CA LEU A 576 31.83 0.03 -1.64
C LEU A 576 32.01 0.05 -0.13
N LEU A 577 31.98 -1.11 0.50
CA LEU A 577 32.35 -1.23 1.91
C LEU A 577 33.79 -0.76 2.12
N HIS A 578 34.05 -0.22 3.33
CA HIS A 578 35.37 0.26 3.69
C HIS A 578 36.48 -0.75 3.37
N GLY A 579 37.47 -0.31 2.61
CA GLY A 579 38.60 -1.13 2.19
C GLY A 579 38.35 -2.00 0.95
N ALA A 580 37.13 -2.12 0.46
CA ALA A 580 36.88 -2.80 -0.81
C ALA A 580 37.25 -1.90 -2.00
N GLN A 581 37.74 -2.53 -3.07
CA GLN A 581 38.19 -1.82 -4.28
C GLN A 581 37.40 -2.27 -5.50
N PRO A 582 37.25 -1.39 -6.51
CA PRO A 582 36.72 -1.78 -7.82
C PRO A 582 37.61 -2.83 -8.47
N SER A 583 37.05 -3.72 -9.31
CA SER A 583 37.77 -4.80 -9.97
C SER A 583 38.47 -4.38 -11.26
N ARG A 584 38.09 -3.25 -11.84
CA ARG A 584 38.71 -2.70 -13.07
C ARG A 584 39.34 -1.32 -12.85
N PRO A 585 40.30 -0.88 -13.68
CA PRO A 585 40.94 0.43 -13.58
C PRO A 585 39.95 1.57 -13.89
N GLY A 586 40.39 2.82 -13.65
CA GLY A 586 39.61 4.03 -13.95
C GLY A 586 38.72 4.51 -12.81
N PHE A 587 38.87 3.96 -11.63
CA PHE A 587 38.21 4.43 -10.41
C PHE A 587 39.21 5.10 -9.47
N GLN A 588 38.78 6.25 -8.93
CA GLN A 588 39.58 7.02 -7.95
C GLN A 588 38.84 7.08 -6.62
N LEU A 589 39.50 6.74 -5.53
CA LEU A 589 38.97 6.91 -4.19
C LEU A 589 38.88 8.40 -3.86
N VAL A 590 37.67 8.94 -3.72
CA VAL A 590 37.42 10.37 -3.47
C VAL A 590 36.91 10.67 -2.07
N TYR A 591 36.33 9.66 -1.40
CA TYR A 591 35.95 9.76 0.00
C TYR A 591 36.23 8.42 0.69
N ARG A 592 37.05 8.49 1.75
CA ARG A 592 37.36 7.32 2.58
C ARG A 592 36.58 7.39 3.89
N SER A 593 35.80 6.36 4.15
CA SER A 593 35.07 6.23 5.40
C SER A 593 36.00 5.89 6.57
N ARG A 594 35.58 6.16 7.80
CA ARG A 594 36.34 5.73 8.98
C ARG A 594 36.15 4.22 9.19
N ARG A 595 37.24 3.53 9.54
CA ARG A 595 37.19 2.10 9.88
C ARG A 595 36.17 1.86 11.00
N GLY A 596 35.31 0.87 10.85
CA GLY A 596 34.25 0.56 11.82
C GLY A 596 33.02 1.49 11.80
N SER A 597 33.00 2.53 10.96
CA SER A 597 31.86 3.46 10.87
C SER A 597 30.63 2.90 10.14
N HIS A 598 30.72 1.71 9.56
CA HIS A 598 29.72 1.12 8.67
C HIS A 598 29.34 2.02 7.47
N SER A 599 30.11 3.07 7.21
CA SER A 599 29.93 3.95 6.05
C SER A 599 30.76 3.40 4.87
N PRO A 600 30.30 3.59 3.61
CA PRO A 600 31.04 3.17 2.43
C PRO A 600 32.20 4.11 2.12
N ASP A 601 33.19 3.58 1.40
CA ASP A 601 34.12 4.37 0.62
C ASP A 601 33.44 4.79 -0.69
N VAL A 602 33.74 6.01 -1.19
CA VAL A 602 33.19 6.53 -2.44
C VAL A 602 34.29 6.56 -3.50
N TRP A 603 34.03 5.88 -4.61
CA TRP A 603 34.92 5.80 -5.74
C TRP A 603 34.33 6.56 -6.93
N ARG A 604 35.10 7.50 -7.51
CA ARG A 604 34.71 8.24 -8.72
C ARG A 604 35.09 7.42 -9.94
N ASN A 605 34.12 7.22 -10.84
CA ASN A 605 34.27 6.52 -12.10
C ASN A 605 34.61 7.51 -13.23
N SER A 606 35.81 7.41 -13.81
CA SER A 606 36.25 8.23 -14.94
C SER A 606 35.63 7.82 -16.29
N HIS A 607 35.10 6.59 -16.37
CA HIS A 607 34.48 6.04 -17.59
C HIS A 607 33.00 6.40 -17.73
N ALA A 608 32.36 6.93 -16.67
CA ALA A 608 30.92 7.27 -16.70
C ALA A 608 30.59 8.20 -17.86
N TYR A 609 29.53 7.85 -18.62
CA TYR A 609 29.05 8.66 -19.73
C TYR A 609 28.34 9.92 -19.22
N PRO A 610 28.34 11.00 -20.02
CA PRO A 610 27.44 12.12 -19.72
C PRO A 610 25.98 11.68 -19.84
N LYS A 611 25.06 12.47 -19.27
CA LYS A 611 23.62 12.25 -19.36
C LYS A 611 23.09 12.10 -20.78
N ALA A 612 23.67 12.87 -21.68
CA ALA A 612 23.36 12.86 -23.10
C ALA A 612 24.64 12.88 -23.94
N TRP A 613 24.68 12.13 -25.03
CA TRP A 613 25.81 12.09 -25.96
C TRP A 613 25.39 11.82 -27.40
N ILE A 614 26.27 12.16 -28.32
CA ILE A 614 26.12 11.85 -29.73
C ILE A 614 27.14 10.72 -30.04
N PRO A 615 26.70 9.50 -30.41
CA PRO A 615 27.59 8.42 -30.79
C PRO A 615 28.21 8.72 -32.19
N ARG A 616 29.40 8.14 -32.47
CA ARG A 616 30.05 8.28 -33.80
C ARG A 616 29.22 7.60 -34.90
N SER A 617 28.55 6.50 -34.56
CA SER A 617 27.65 5.81 -35.48
C SER A 617 26.55 5.10 -34.71
N ILE A 618 25.48 4.76 -35.43
CA ILE A 618 24.41 3.92 -34.91
C ILE A 618 24.28 2.65 -35.73
N ILE A 619 23.89 1.56 -35.10
CA ILE A 619 23.50 0.31 -35.76
C ILE A 619 21.99 0.15 -35.54
N ALA A 620 21.26 0.00 -36.64
CA ALA A 620 19.82 -0.28 -36.57
C ALA A 620 19.60 -1.74 -36.12
N VAL A 621 18.72 -1.92 -35.15
CA VAL A 621 18.28 -3.23 -34.67
C VAL A 621 16.75 -3.33 -34.75
N PRO A 622 16.18 -4.53 -35.00
CA PRO A 622 14.73 -4.66 -35.23
C PRO A 622 13.91 -4.57 -33.95
N ASP A 623 14.43 -5.03 -32.81
CA ASP A 623 13.69 -5.17 -31.57
C ASP A 623 14.61 -5.17 -30.32
N GLU A 624 13.97 -5.21 -29.15
CA GLU A 624 14.63 -5.24 -27.83
C GLU A 624 15.57 -6.45 -27.68
N ALA A 625 15.16 -7.62 -28.16
CA ALA A 625 15.97 -8.84 -28.04
C ALA A 625 17.25 -8.76 -28.88
N ALA A 626 17.16 -8.16 -30.07
CA ALA A 626 18.32 -7.88 -30.91
C ALA A 626 19.21 -6.81 -30.27
N ALA A 627 18.63 -5.76 -29.68
CA ALA A 627 19.38 -4.73 -28.96
C ALA A 627 20.13 -5.34 -27.75
N LEU A 628 19.51 -6.21 -26.96
CA LEU A 628 20.13 -6.91 -25.83
C LEU A 628 21.33 -7.78 -26.27
N ARG A 629 21.15 -8.55 -27.36
CA ARG A 629 22.25 -9.36 -27.91
C ARG A 629 23.40 -8.49 -28.41
N ALA A 630 23.07 -7.41 -29.12
CA ALA A 630 24.07 -6.52 -29.71
C ALA A 630 24.87 -5.77 -28.62
N VAL A 631 24.19 -5.20 -27.63
CA VAL A 631 24.84 -4.51 -26.49
C VAL A 631 25.63 -5.50 -25.65
N GLY A 632 25.09 -6.67 -25.35
CA GLY A 632 25.78 -7.72 -24.57
C GLY A 632 26.98 -8.32 -25.29
N GLY A 633 26.89 -8.52 -26.61
CA GLY A 633 28.00 -9.00 -27.45
C GLY A 633 29.10 -7.97 -27.66
N ALA A 634 28.77 -6.69 -27.52
CA ALA A 634 29.76 -5.61 -27.54
C ALA A 634 30.68 -5.57 -26.30
N SER A 635 30.45 -6.42 -25.30
CA SER A 635 31.22 -6.74 -24.09
C SER A 635 32.25 -5.67 -23.64
N GLY A 636 31.76 -4.45 -23.36
CA GLY A 636 32.61 -3.31 -22.98
C GLY A 636 33.02 -2.42 -24.15
N ALA A 637 32.53 -2.65 -25.38
CA ALA A 637 32.67 -1.69 -26.45
C ALA A 637 32.04 -0.35 -26.04
N ASP A 638 32.72 0.74 -26.39
CA ASP A 638 32.29 2.09 -26.09
C ASP A 638 30.99 2.42 -26.85
N LEU A 639 29.84 2.40 -26.14
CA LEU A 639 28.55 2.79 -26.71
C LEU A 639 28.50 4.26 -27.15
N ARG A 640 29.52 5.07 -26.80
CA ARG A 640 29.73 6.41 -27.39
C ARG A 640 30.29 6.31 -28.79
N ALA A 641 31.04 5.28 -29.11
CA ALA A 641 31.49 5.03 -30.46
C ALA A 641 30.35 4.46 -31.33
N VAL A 642 29.68 3.43 -30.86
CA VAL A 642 28.61 2.74 -31.57
C VAL A 642 27.44 2.50 -30.66
N SER A 643 26.27 3.09 -30.94
CA SER A 643 25.03 2.85 -30.23
C SER A 643 24.03 2.05 -31.09
N PHE A 644 23.19 1.25 -30.44
CA PHE A 644 22.19 0.40 -31.09
C PHE A 644 20.82 1.04 -30.95
N VAL A 645 20.14 1.33 -32.07
CA VAL A 645 18.83 2.01 -32.08
C VAL A 645 17.79 1.13 -32.73
N GLU A 646 16.65 0.94 -32.04
CA GLU A 646 15.52 0.18 -32.56
C GLU A 646 14.73 1.04 -33.56
N ASP A 647 14.51 0.49 -34.75
CA ASP A 647 13.75 1.14 -35.82
C ASP A 647 14.09 2.64 -35.98
N PRO A 648 15.39 3.00 -36.23
CA PRO A 648 15.77 4.39 -36.32
C PRO A 648 15.09 5.08 -37.51
N THR A 649 14.74 6.36 -37.34
CA THR A 649 14.17 7.18 -38.43
C THR A 649 15.17 7.35 -39.60
N PRO A 650 14.73 7.72 -40.79
CA PRO A 650 15.65 8.02 -41.91
C PRO A 650 16.71 9.08 -41.54
N ALA A 651 16.32 10.13 -40.79
CA ALA A 651 17.22 11.14 -40.29
C ALA A 651 18.30 10.60 -39.34
N MET A 652 17.95 9.63 -38.49
CA MET A 652 18.93 8.96 -37.63
C MET A 652 19.86 8.04 -38.42
N ARG A 653 19.35 7.32 -39.44
CA ARG A 653 20.14 6.41 -40.29
C ARG A 653 21.21 7.16 -41.11
N SER A 654 20.91 8.38 -41.54
CA SER A 654 21.82 9.23 -42.30
C SER A 654 22.72 10.11 -41.42
N ALA A 655 22.56 10.05 -40.08
CA ALA A 655 23.30 10.88 -39.14
C ALA A 655 24.78 10.49 -39.07
N GLN A 656 25.68 11.43 -39.32
CA GLN A 656 27.15 11.26 -39.22
C GLN A 656 27.78 12.43 -38.44
N GLY A 657 26.98 13.35 -37.91
CA GLY A 657 27.45 14.49 -37.15
C GLY A 657 28.03 14.09 -35.80
N ALA A 658 29.13 14.73 -35.43
CA ALA A 658 29.67 14.68 -34.05
C ALA A 658 29.15 15.90 -33.26
N GLY A 659 29.29 15.87 -31.94
CA GLY A 659 28.89 17.03 -31.16
C GLY A 659 28.89 16.76 -29.65
N ALA A 660 28.27 17.69 -28.90
CA ALA A 660 28.15 17.61 -27.46
C ALA A 660 26.79 18.10 -27.02
N ALA A 661 26.33 17.60 -25.88
CA ALA A 661 25.12 18.04 -25.21
C ALA A 661 25.40 18.47 -23.78
N THR A 662 24.80 19.58 -23.36
CA THR A 662 24.89 20.11 -22.00
C THR A 662 23.49 20.25 -21.40
N ILE A 663 23.33 19.91 -20.13
CA ILE A 663 22.06 20.04 -19.41
C ILE A 663 21.86 21.52 -19.07
N GLN A 664 20.72 22.07 -19.50
CA GLN A 664 20.26 23.40 -19.08
C GLN A 664 19.27 23.33 -17.92
N HIS A 665 18.42 22.29 -17.91
CA HIS A 665 17.46 22.02 -16.85
C HIS A 665 17.29 20.51 -16.67
N PHE A 666 17.18 20.09 -15.41
CA PHE A 666 16.90 18.71 -15.00
C PHE A 666 15.79 18.72 -13.95
N GLY A 667 14.57 18.47 -14.39
CA GLY A 667 13.36 18.47 -13.56
C GLY A 667 12.84 17.08 -13.24
N TRP A 668 11.69 17.04 -12.56
CA TRP A 668 10.98 15.79 -12.28
C TRP A 668 10.40 15.20 -13.57
N ASN A 669 9.71 16.02 -14.36
CA ASN A 669 8.96 15.60 -15.54
C ASN A 669 9.58 16.11 -16.84
N ASP A 670 10.74 16.73 -16.80
CA ASP A 670 11.35 17.36 -17.95
C ASP A 670 12.88 17.35 -17.92
N LEU A 671 13.47 17.41 -19.11
CA LEU A 671 14.92 17.55 -19.31
C LEU A 671 15.15 18.49 -20.49
N LYS A 672 15.88 19.61 -20.26
CA LYS A 672 16.26 20.54 -21.30
C LYS A 672 17.77 20.49 -21.55
N LEU A 673 18.14 20.32 -22.78
CA LEU A 673 19.53 20.22 -23.25
C LEU A 673 19.85 21.30 -24.27
N ARG A 674 21.06 21.81 -24.23
CA ARG A 674 21.67 22.49 -25.35
C ARG A 674 22.58 21.51 -26.08
N VAL A 675 22.35 21.36 -27.38
CA VAL A 675 23.05 20.40 -28.24
C VAL A 675 23.75 21.16 -29.35
N HIS A 676 25.04 20.91 -29.50
CA HIS A 676 25.81 21.35 -30.65
C HIS A 676 26.15 20.15 -31.53
N ALA A 677 25.78 20.18 -32.81
CA ALA A 677 26.00 19.10 -33.76
C ALA A 677 26.69 19.61 -35.04
N THR A 678 27.82 19.01 -35.39
CA THR A 678 28.59 19.42 -36.60
C THR A 678 27.93 19.00 -37.92
N GLY A 679 26.95 18.12 -37.87
CA GLY A 679 26.13 17.60 -38.95
C GLY A 679 24.88 16.96 -38.36
N ASN A 680 23.98 16.42 -39.19
CA ASN A 680 22.84 15.66 -38.70
C ASN A 680 23.34 14.55 -37.75
N ALA A 681 22.78 14.47 -36.55
CA ALA A 681 23.27 13.62 -35.49
C ALA A 681 22.13 12.83 -34.84
N THR A 682 22.49 11.73 -34.17
CA THR A 682 21.59 11.02 -33.25
C THR A 682 22.01 11.33 -31.82
N LEU A 683 21.14 11.95 -31.07
CA LEU A 683 21.35 12.21 -29.63
C LEU A 683 20.81 11.04 -28.82
N ILE A 684 21.61 10.48 -27.90
CA ILE A 684 21.21 9.46 -26.95
C ILE A 684 21.13 10.09 -25.55
N THR A 685 20.12 9.74 -24.76
CA THR A 685 20.06 10.06 -23.34
C THR A 685 19.99 8.78 -22.49
N SER A 686 20.69 8.78 -21.35
CA SER A 686 20.73 7.63 -20.42
C SER A 686 19.45 7.46 -19.57
N ASP A 687 18.32 7.95 -20.07
CA ASP A 687 17.02 7.80 -19.39
C ASP A 687 16.22 6.64 -19.96
N THR A 688 15.41 6.03 -19.07
CA THR A 688 14.51 4.95 -19.46
C THR A 688 13.56 5.43 -20.57
N VAL A 689 13.56 4.72 -21.70
CA VAL A 689 12.51 4.87 -22.71
C VAL A 689 11.21 4.32 -22.16
N PHE A 690 10.19 5.18 -22.08
CA PHE A 690 8.90 4.83 -21.48
C PHE A 690 7.78 5.62 -22.19
N PRO A 691 6.59 5.03 -22.43
CA PRO A 691 5.45 5.73 -23.03
C PRO A 691 5.04 6.97 -22.22
N GLY A 692 4.69 8.05 -22.93
CA GLY A 692 4.33 9.33 -22.30
C GLY A 692 5.45 10.38 -22.35
N TRP A 693 6.66 10.01 -22.72
CA TRP A 693 7.70 10.97 -23.02
C TRP A 693 7.58 11.50 -24.45
N THR A 694 7.68 12.81 -24.60
CA THR A 694 7.76 13.54 -25.87
C THR A 694 9.11 14.23 -25.98
N ALA A 695 9.52 14.57 -27.19
CA ALA A 695 10.74 15.33 -27.44
C ALA A 695 10.51 16.39 -28.51
N THR A 696 11.14 17.54 -28.31
CA THR A 696 11.20 18.61 -29.32
C THR A 696 12.63 19.08 -29.53
N VAL A 697 12.92 19.51 -30.80
CA VAL A 697 14.15 20.20 -31.18
C VAL A 697 13.72 21.59 -31.66
N ASP A 698 14.13 22.64 -30.95
CA ASP A 698 13.72 24.03 -31.17
C ASP A 698 12.19 24.20 -31.29
N GLY A 699 11.44 23.47 -30.43
CA GLY A 699 9.98 23.47 -30.43
C GLY A 699 9.32 22.54 -31.46
N HIS A 700 10.05 21.93 -32.37
CA HIS A 700 9.51 21.00 -33.37
C HIS A 700 9.55 19.55 -32.82
N ALA A 701 8.40 18.88 -32.83
CA ALA A 701 8.30 17.51 -32.35
C ALA A 701 9.21 16.53 -33.11
N THR A 702 9.95 15.70 -32.38
CA THR A 702 10.80 14.66 -32.93
C THR A 702 10.49 13.30 -32.27
N PRO A 703 10.44 12.19 -33.04
CA PRO A 703 10.13 10.90 -32.49
C PRO A 703 11.26 10.37 -31.61
N ILE A 704 10.92 9.88 -30.42
CA ILE A 704 11.83 9.14 -29.55
C ILE A 704 11.88 7.69 -30.01
N ARG A 705 13.08 7.13 -30.12
CA ARG A 705 13.33 5.71 -30.41
C ARG A 705 14.08 5.04 -29.25
N PRO A 706 13.83 3.75 -28.97
CA PRO A 706 14.63 3.02 -28.00
C PRO A 706 16.08 2.87 -28.48
N ALA A 707 17.02 3.11 -27.59
CA ALA A 707 18.43 2.93 -27.84
C ALA A 707 19.10 2.12 -26.72
N ASN A 708 20.11 1.34 -27.08
CA ASN A 708 20.91 0.56 -26.13
C ASN A 708 20.01 -0.17 -25.10
N VAL A 709 18.90 -0.76 -25.58
CA VAL A 709 17.86 -1.47 -24.81
C VAL A 709 16.90 -0.53 -24.05
N ALA A 710 17.43 0.26 -23.12
CA ALA A 710 16.61 1.01 -22.14
C ALA A 710 16.64 2.53 -22.34
N MET A 711 17.47 3.04 -23.23
CA MET A 711 17.76 4.47 -23.39
C MET A 711 16.90 5.12 -24.49
N ARG A 712 16.96 6.45 -24.61
CA ARG A 712 16.20 7.22 -25.59
C ARG A 712 17.13 7.76 -26.68
N ALA A 713 16.71 7.70 -27.93
CA ALA A 713 17.37 8.34 -29.08
C ALA A 713 16.42 9.27 -29.78
N ILE A 714 16.95 10.41 -30.26
CA ILE A 714 16.28 11.36 -31.17
C ILE A 714 17.23 11.80 -32.27
N ALA A 715 16.66 12.25 -33.41
CA ALA A 715 17.42 12.92 -34.45
C ALA A 715 17.59 14.41 -34.10
N VAL A 716 18.79 14.98 -34.35
CA VAL A 716 19.11 16.40 -34.18
C VAL A 716 19.77 16.88 -35.44
N PRO A 717 19.33 18.01 -36.06
CA PRO A 717 19.97 18.59 -37.23
C PRO A 717 21.38 19.11 -36.92
N ALA A 718 22.09 19.57 -37.96
CA ALA A 718 23.34 20.29 -37.80
C ALA A 718 23.12 21.67 -37.20
N GLY A 719 23.98 22.09 -36.26
CA GLY A 719 23.92 23.41 -35.62
C GLY A 719 23.79 23.35 -34.11
N ASP A 720 23.40 24.50 -33.56
CA ASP A 720 23.10 24.67 -32.13
C ASP A 720 21.60 24.61 -31.89
N HIS A 721 21.19 23.63 -31.09
CA HIS A 721 19.78 23.36 -30.88
C HIS A 721 19.43 23.29 -29.38
N THR A 722 18.17 23.63 -29.07
CA THR A 722 17.55 23.37 -27.78
C THR A 722 16.68 22.14 -27.89
N VAL A 723 17.03 21.09 -27.15
CA VAL A 723 16.25 19.85 -27.06
C VAL A 723 15.50 19.83 -25.76
N VAL A 724 14.21 19.56 -25.80
CA VAL A 724 13.36 19.42 -24.62
C VAL A 724 12.68 18.07 -24.64
N PHE A 725 12.81 17.33 -23.55
CA PHE A 725 12.03 16.12 -23.27
C PHE A 725 11.01 16.45 -22.18
N GLU A 726 9.76 16.02 -22.35
CA GLU A 726 8.67 16.23 -21.38
C GLU A 726 7.89 14.94 -21.16
N TYR A 727 7.55 14.66 -19.89
CA TYR A 727 6.73 13.51 -19.51
C TYR A 727 5.27 13.92 -19.37
N GLU A 728 4.50 13.67 -20.40
CA GLU A 728 3.08 13.99 -20.51
C GLU A 728 2.25 12.75 -20.88
N PRO A 729 2.07 11.79 -19.96
CA PRO A 729 1.35 10.57 -20.30
C PRO A 729 -0.10 10.88 -20.69
N PRO A 730 -0.56 10.47 -21.89
CA PRO A 730 -1.93 10.70 -22.35
C PRO A 730 -2.98 10.14 -21.39
N GLN A 731 -2.66 9.05 -20.71
CA GLN A 731 -3.52 8.39 -19.73
C GLN A 731 -3.85 9.31 -18.55
N PHE A 732 -2.91 10.13 -18.10
CA PHE A 732 -3.18 11.13 -17.06
C PHE A 732 -4.16 12.19 -17.58
N ARG A 733 -3.94 12.73 -18.77
CA ARG A 733 -4.82 13.76 -19.39
C ARG A 733 -6.23 13.24 -19.61
N TYR A 734 -6.39 12.05 -20.19
CA TYR A 734 -7.69 11.41 -20.35
C TYR A 734 -8.32 11.01 -19.01
N GLY A 735 -7.51 10.58 -18.05
CA GLY A 735 -7.95 10.30 -16.69
C GLY A 735 -8.55 11.54 -16.01
N VAL A 736 -7.94 12.73 -16.19
CA VAL A 736 -8.47 14.02 -15.71
C VAL A 736 -9.83 14.32 -16.35
N LEU A 737 -10.01 14.09 -17.65
CA LEU A 737 -11.31 14.26 -18.31
C LEU A 737 -12.35 13.31 -17.74
N LEU A 738 -12.00 12.05 -17.51
CA LEU A 738 -12.92 11.09 -16.85
C LEU A 738 -13.23 11.48 -15.42
N SER A 739 -12.26 12.02 -14.69
CA SER A 739 -12.47 12.54 -13.34
C SER A 739 -13.49 13.68 -13.33
N LEU A 740 -13.40 14.60 -14.29
CA LEU A 740 -14.39 15.68 -14.47
C LEU A 740 -15.79 15.11 -14.74
N VAL A 741 -15.91 14.09 -15.59
CA VAL A 741 -17.20 13.39 -15.81
C VAL A 741 -17.72 12.78 -14.51
N GLY A 742 -16.85 12.15 -13.71
CA GLY A 742 -17.21 11.61 -12.39
C GLY A 742 -17.76 12.70 -11.45
N VAL A 743 -17.04 13.81 -11.34
CA VAL A 743 -17.45 14.97 -10.52
C VAL A 743 -18.76 15.56 -11.01
N LEU A 744 -18.92 15.80 -12.31
CA LEU A 744 -20.15 16.33 -12.89
C LEU A 744 -21.32 15.37 -12.69
N GLY A 745 -21.10 14.06 -12.81
CA GLY A 745 -22.13 13.05 -12.53
C GLY A 745 -22.62 13.10 -11.07
N ILE A 746 -21.70 13.25 -10.11
CA ILE A 746 -22.01 13.40 -8.68
C ILE A 746 -22.79 14.71 -8.46
N LEU A 747 -22.36 15.83 -9.05
CA LEU A 747 -23.04 17.12 -8.95
C LEU A 747 -24.44 17.06 -9.57
N ALA A 748 -24.60 16.45 -10.74
CA ALA A 748 -25.90 16.24 -11.36
C ALA A 748 -26.84 15.45 -10.44
N ARG A 749 -26.34 14.39 -9.79
CA ARG A 749 -27.13 13.62 -8.81
C ARG A 749 -27.53 14.44 -7.60
N ILE A 750 -26.67 15.35 -7.13
CA ILE A 750 -26.99 16.29 -6.04
C ILE A 750 -28.11 17.24 -6.47
N ILE A 751 -28.02 17.84 -7.66
CA ILE A 751 -29.02 18.78 -8.19
C ILE A 751 -30.34 18.06 -8.38
N VAL A 752 -30.37 16.92 -9.06
CA VAL A 752 -31.60 16.14 -9.29
C VAL A 752 -32.24 15.71 -7.96
N GLY A 753 -31.40 15.31 -6.97
CA GLY A 753 -31.87 14.94 -5.64
C GLY A 753 -32.60 16.09 -4.91
N ARG A 754 -32.04 17.30 -5.02
CA ARG A 754 -32.66 18.52 -4.44
C ARG A 754 -33.93 18.92 -5.18
N VAL A 755 -33.92 19.00 -6.52
CA VAL A 755 -35.05 19.41 -7.35
C VAL A 755 -36.25 18.46 -7.20
N LYS A 756 -35.96 17.14 -7.21
CA LYS A 756 -37.04 16.13 -7.08
C LYS A 756 -37.46 15.87 -5.65
N GLY A 757 -36.86 16.52 -4.64
CA GLY A 757 -37.18 16.35 -3.23
C GLY A 757 -37.01 14.90 -2.76
N TRP A 758 -36.08 14.16 -3.34
CA TRP A 758 -35.91 12.74 -3.03
C TRP A 758 -35.50 12.49 -1.57
N ASP A 759 -34.85 13.44 -0.95
CA ASP A 759 -34.48 13.38 0.46
C ASP A 759 -35.66 13.68 1.40
N GLN A 760 -36.76 14.31 0.90
CA GLN A 760 -37.94 14.71 1.67
C GLN A 760 -39.11 13.71 1.57
N ARG A 761 -39.18 12.88 0.52
CA ARG A 761 -40.33 12.03 0.20
C ARG A 761 -40.49 10.75 1.03
N PHE A 762 -39.68 10.55 2.05
CA PHE A 762 -39.81 9.39 2.92
C PHE A 762 -39.92 9.83 4.38
N GLU A 763 -41.00 10.54 4.74
CA GLU A 763 -41.51 10.39 6.07
C GLU A 763 -42.17 9.01 6.19
N PRO A 764 -41.98 8.30 7.29
CA PRO A 764 -42.55 6.97 7.45
C PRO A 764 -44.07 7.06 7.65
N VAL A 765 -44.78 6.30 6.87
CA VAL A 765 -46.10 5.83 7.28
C VAL A 765 -45.93 4.77 8.36
#